data_3af5214477a966c384f7dd8c23b64567
#
_entry.id   3af5214477a966c384f7dd8c23b64567
#
_cell.length_a   1.000
_cell.length_b   1.000
_cell.length_c   1.000
_cell.angle_alpha   90.00
_cell.angle_beta   90.00
_cell.angle_gamma   90.00
#
_symmetry.space_group_name_H-M   'P 1'
#
loop_
_entity.id
_entity.type
_entity.pdbx_description
1 polymer ?
#
loop_
_entity_poly.entity_id
_entity_poly.type
_entity_poly.pdbx_seq_one_letter_code
_entity_poly.pdbx_strand_id
1 'polypeptide(L)'
;MNSSIETILLYTIFAGLLSIVYGFVTGSNILKSSAGNSKMQEIASAIQIGAKAYLNRQYKTIAIVGVVVLVIISFAFSILVGIGYLIGAALSGIAGYVGMLVSVQANVRTAEASRKGLAQGLSVAFKSGAITGMLVAGLALLSIAVYYYFLLKTGVDEREIVNALVALGFGASLISIFARLGGGIFTKGADVGADLVGKVEAGIPEDDPRNPAVIADNVGDNVGDCAGMAADLFETYAVTIVATMVLSSIFFQSDINMMIYPLTIGGACIITSIIGTFFVRLGDSKNVMNALYKGFVATAILSLIVLYPVTDYVIGLDATYSFSDTSFTGMSLYYCGVIGLIITGLLIWITEYYTGTDYRPVKTVAASSTTGHGTNVIQGLAISMEATAIPALIIVAGILITNAIAGLFGIAIAVTTMLALAGMVVALDAYGPVTDNAGGIAEMSNLPKNVRKTTDALDAVGNTTKAVTKGYAIGSAGLGALVLFAAYTEDIKYYATEAGSKLEGIVVSFDLSNPFVVVGLLIGGMLPYLFGSMGMQAVGRAGGAVVVEVRRQFKKIPGIMKRKAKPDYGKLVDLLTKAAIKEMVIPSLLPVLSPIVLYLIILPIGGQVAALSSVGAMLLGVIITGLFVAVSMTAGGGAWDNAKKYIEDGKFGGKGSEAHKAAVTGDTVGDPYKDTAGPAVNPMIKITNIVALLLLAVIAGH
;
A
#
# COMPACT_ATOMS: atom_id res chain seq x y z
N MET A 1 -34.80 -7.73 -4.22
CA MET A 1 -33.61 -8.57 -3.98
C MET A 1 -34.08 -10.01 -3.73
N ASN A 2 -33.52 -10.98 -4.45
CA ASN A 2 -33.85 -12.41 -4.29
C ASN A 2 -33.25 -12.93 -2.97
N SER A 3 -33.93 -13.88 -2.30
CA SER A 3 -33.48 -14.50 -1.03
C SER A 3 -32.05 -15.10 -1.10
N SER A 4 -31.66 -15.63 -2.27
CA SER A 4 -30.31 -16.16 -2.50
C SER A 4 -29.23 -15.07 -2.46
N ILE A 5 -29.45 -13.95 -3.14
CA ILE A 5 -28.54 -12.80 -3.19
C ILE A 5 -28.36 -12.20 -1.81
N GLU A 6 -29.46 -12.04 -1.06
CA GLU A 6 -29.41 -11.55 0.33
C GLU A 6 -28.56 -12.46 1.21
N THR A 7 -28.72 -13.76 1.07
CA THR A 7 -27.93 -14.75 1.83
C THR A 7 -26.44 -14.67 1.51
N ILE A 8 -26.07 -14.55 0.23
CA ILE A 8 -24.66 -14.41 -0.19
C ILE A 8 -24.04 -13.14 0.39
N LEU A 9 -24.74 -11.99 0.30
CA LEU A 9 -24.25 -10.74 0.88
C LEU A 9 -24.10 -10.82 2.41
N LEU A 10 -25.04 -11.46 3.11
CA LEU A 10 -24.94 -11.66 4.56
C LEU A 10 -23.76 -12.55 4.94
N TYR A 11 -23.45 -13.61 4.19
CA TYR A 11 -22.24 -14.42 4.40
C TYR A 11 -20.97 -13.60 4.16
N THR A 12 -20.96 -12.76 3.12
CA THR A 12 -19.83 -11.86 2.83
C THR A 12 -19.61 -10.86 3.97
N ILE A 13 -20.69 -10.24 4.47
CA ILE A 13 -20.65 -9.34 5.63
C ILE A 13 -20.18 -10.09 6.87
N PHE A 14 -20.66 -11.31 7.11
CA PHE A 14 -20.23 -12.12 8.23
C PHE A 14 -18.73 -12.45 8.17
N ALA A 15 -18.18 -12.77 6.99
CA ALA A 15 -16.75 -13.00 6.82
C ALA A 15 -15.93 -11.72 7.17
N GLY A 16 -16.40 -10.56 6.73
CA GLY A 16 -15.78 -9.27 7.10
C GLY A 16 -15.81 -9.02 8.62
N LEU A 17 -16.95 -9.27 9.27
CA LEU A 17 -17.08 -9.16 10.73
C LEU A 17 -16.17 -10.14 11.48
N LEU A 18 -16.00 -11.35 10.94
CA LEU A 18 -15.10 -12.36 11.54
C LEU A 18 -13.65 -11.86 11.58
N SER A 19 -13.20 -11.11 10.58
CA SER A 19 -11.87 -10.51 10.58
C SER A 19 -11.70 -9.46 11.69
N ILE A 20 -12.74 -8.66 11.96
CA ILE A 20 -12.74 -7.69 13.06
C ILE A 20 -12.67 -8.42 14.43
N VAL A 21 -13.45 -9.48 14.58
CA VAL A 21 -13.41 -10.32 15.79
C VAL A 21 -12.03 -10.94 15.99
N TYR A 22 -11.41 -11.46 14.91
CA TYR A 22 -10.03 -11.96 14.94
C TYR A 22 -9.05 -10.88 15.43
N GLY A 23 -9.15 -9.67 14.86
CA GLY A 23 -8.33 -8.53 15.26
C GLY A 23 -8.47 -8.18 16.73
N PHE A 24 -9.71 -8.12 17.22
CA PHE A 24 -10.00 -7.80 18.62
C PHE A 24 -9.49 -8.88 19.59
N VAL A 25 -9.75 -10.15 19.32
CA VAL A 25 -9.30 -11.27 20.16
C VAL A 25 -7.78 -11.36 20.20
N THR A 26 -7.14 -11.28 19.03
CA THR A 26 -5.67 -11.35 18.92
C THR A 26 -5.02 -10.13 19.57
N GLY A 27 -5.57 -8.93 19.38
CA GLY A 27 -5.10 -7.68 20.00
C GLY A 27 -5.20 -7.75 21.53
N SER A 28 -6.32 -8.21 22.07
CA SER A 28 -6.48 -8.42 23.51
C SER A 28 -5.42 -9.38 24.08
N ASN A 29 -5.10 -10.45 23.36
CA ASN A 29 -4.07 -11.40 23.78
C ASN A 29 -2.66 -10.78 23.76
N ILE A 30 -2.33 -9.96 22.75
CA ILE A 30 -1.05 -9.24 22.72
C ILE A 30 -0.96 -8.27 23.90
N LEU A 31 -2.00 -7.46 24.14
CA LEU A 31 -2.00 -6.47 25.22
C LEU A 31 -1.84 -7.07 26.62
N LYS A 32 -2.29 -8.32 26.83
CA LYS A 32 -2.07 -9.06 28.07
C LYS A 32 -0.64 -9.57 28.24
N SER A 33 0.17 -9.59 27.18
CA SER A 33 1.56 -10.02 27.24
C SER A 33 2.42 -8.98 27.98
N SER A 34 3.51 -9.46 28.63
CA SER A 34 4.44 -8.59 29.35
C SER A 34 5.04 -7.52 28.45
N ALA A 35 5.07 -6.29 28.93
CA ALA A 35 5.75 -5.14 28.29
C ALA A 35 7.21 -4.97 28.76
N GLY A 36 7.78 -5.97 29.44
CA GLY A 36 9.17 -5.93 29.88
C GLY A 36 9.42 -5.06 31.09
N ASN A 37 10.68 -4.67 31.27
CA ASN A 37 11.12 -3.88 32.41
C ASN A 37 10.75 -2.39 32.29
N SER A 38 10.98 -1.61 33.37
CA SER A 38 10.62 -0.18 33.43
C SER A 38 11.29 0.66 32.36
N LYS A 39 12.53 0.35 31.97
CA LYS A 39 13.27 1.08 30.95
C LYS A 39 12.69 0.83 29.53
N MET A 40 12.32 -0.42 29.22
CA MET A 40 11.62 -0.75 27.99
C MET A 40 10.28 -0.03 27.90
N GLN A 41 9.52 0.02 29.00
CA GLN A 41 8.23 0.70 29.05
C GLN A 41 8.36 2.22 28.93
N GLU A 42 9.43 2.83 29.49
CA GLU A 42 9.73 4.26 29.33
C GLU A 42 9.94 4.61 27.85
N ILE A 43 10.76 3.84 27.13
CA ILE A 43 11.04 4.03 25.71
C ILE A 43 9.78 3.81 24.88
N ALA A 44 9.07 2.71 25.12
CA ALA A 44 7.81 2.42 24.46
C ALA A 44 6.77 3.53 24.67
N SER A 45 6.71 4.12 25.88
CA SER A 45 5.82 5.26 26.17
C SER A 45 6.20 6.49 25.34
N ALA A 46 7.49 6.78 25.17
CA ALA A 46 7.96 7.89 24.34
C ALA A 46 7.53 7.69 22.86
N ILE A 47 7.72 6.49 22.33
CA ILE A 47 7.26 6.12 20.97
C ILE A 47 5.73 6.26 20.84
N GLN A 48 4.96 5.77 21.83
CA GLN A 48 3.50 5.86 21.84
C GLN A 48 2.99 7.31 21.87
N ILE A 49 3.62 8.17 22.66
CA ILE A 49 3.27 9.59 22.74
C ILE A 49 3.55 10.26 21.40
N GLY A 50 4.71 10.01 20.81
CA GLY A 50 5.06 10.51 19.47
C GLY A 50 4.09 10.04 18.39
N ALA A 51 3.76 8.75 18.38
CA ALA A 51 2.82 8.16 17.46
C ALA A 51 1.42 8.79 17.54
N LYS A 52 0.89 8.96 18.76
CA LYS A 52 -0.39 9.63 18.97
C LYS A 52 -0.37 11.10 18.55
N ALA A 53 0.72 11.82 18.83
CA ALA A 53 0.86 13.21 18.42
C ALA A 53 0.84 13.36 16.90
N TYR A 54 1.58 12.50 16.20
CA TYR A 54 1.57 12.44 14.73
C TYR A 54 0.18 12.13 14.19
N LEU A 55 -0.42 11.01 14.60
CA LEU A 55 -1.74 10.57 14.12
C LEU A 55 -2.79 11.67 14.32
N ASN A 56 -2.90 12.21 15.54
CA ASN A 56 -3.91 13.22 15.83
C ASN A 56 -3.78 14.46 14.94
N ARG A 57 -2.55 14.88 14.65
CA ARG A 57 -2.30 16.03 13.79
C ARG A 57 -2.59 15.74 12.33
N GLN A 58 -2.10 14.62 11.83
CA GLN A 58 -2.32 14.20 10.43
C GLN A 58 -3.80 13.98 10.15
N TYR A 59 -4.49 13.19 10.99
CA TYR A 59 -5.90 12.87 10.79
C TYR A 59 -6.82 14.10 10.95
N LYS A 60 -6.46 15.05 11.82
CA LYS A 60 -7.18 16.33 11.88
C LYS A 60 -7.05 17.11 10.57
N THR A 61 -5.88 17.15 9.97
CA THR A 61 -5.66 17.83 8.69
C THR A 61 -6.43 17.14 7.57
N ILE A 62 -6.35 15.81 7.51
CA ILE A 62 -7.08 15.00 6.54
C ILE A 62 -8.60 15.18 6.70
N ALA A 63 -9.11 15.20 7.93
CA ALA A 63 -10.53 15.40 8.20
C ALA A 63 -11.04 16.77 7.69
N ILE A 64 -10.24 17.83 7.83
CA ILE A 64 -10.61 19.16 7.30
C ILE A 64 -10.75 19.10 5.77
N VAL A 65 -9.76 18.55 5.08
CA VAL A 65 -9.81 18.37 3.62
C VAL A 65 -10.98 17.45 3.23
N GLY A 66 -11.15 16.34 3.97
CA GLY A 66 -12.19 15.36 3.73
C GLY A 66 -13.59 15.93 3.82
N VAL A 67 -13.87 16.82 4.80
CA VAL A 67 -15.17 17.49 4.92
C VAL A 67 -15.43 18.43 3.74
N VAL A 68 -14.42 19.17 3.28
CA VAL A 68 -14.56 20.03 2.10
C VAL A 68 -14.92 19.21 0.87
N VAL A 69 -14.21 18.09 0.64
CA VAL A 69 -14.47 17.19 -0.48
C VAL A 69 -15.85 16.52 -0.34
N LEU A 70 -16.25 16.11 0.86
CA LEU A 70 -17.58 15.56 1.14
C LEU A 70 -18.70 16.52 0.70
N VAL A 71 -18.58 17.79 1.07
CA VAL A 71 -19.54 18.82 0.67
C VAL A 71 -19.58 18.96 -0.86
N ILE A 72 -18.43 19.05 -1.51
CA ILE A 72 -18.35 19.16 -2.97
C ILE A 72 -19.05 17.97 -3.66
N ILE A 73 -18.73 16.75 -3.26
CA ILE A 73 -19.32 15.53 -3.83
C ILE A 73 -20.82 15.45 -3.59
N SER A 74 -21.27 15.78 -2.37
CA SER A 74 -22.70 15.73 -2.03
C SER A 74 -23.53 16.74 -2.84
N PHE A 75 -22.94 17.88 -3.20
CA PHE A 75 -23.58 18.86 -4.07
C PHE A 75 -23.47 18.54 -5.56
N ALA A 76 -22.35 17.93 -5.99
CA ALA A 76 -22.11 17.58 -7.39
C ALA A 76 -22.96 16.37 -7.85
N PHE A 77 -23.25 15.44 -6.95
CA PHE A 77 -24.01 14.22 -7.21
C PHE A 77 -25.26 14.12 -6.34
N SER A 78 -25.15 13.38 -5.23
CA SER A 78 -26.24 13.19 -4.27
C SER A 78 -25.69 12.98 -2.86
N ILE A 79 -26.59 13.03 -1.86
CA ILE A 79 -26.24 12.72 -0.48
C ILE A 79 -25.75 11.26 -0.35
N LEU A 80 -26.33 10.33 -1.09
CA LEU A 80 -25.91 8.92 -1.06
C LEU A 80 -24.47 8.77 -1.59
N VAL A 81 -24.13 9.43 -2.68
CA VAL A 81 -22.76 9.46 -3.19
C VAL A 81 -21.79 10.06 -2.16
N GLY A 82 -22.19 11.14 -1.49
CA GLY A 82 -21.42 11.73 -0.38
C GLY A 82 -21.24 10.78 0.81
N ILE A 83 -22.25 10.00 1.17
CA ILE A 83 -22.16 8.98 2.23
C ILE A 83 -21.19 7.88 1.82
N GLY A 84 -21.20 7.42 0.56
CA GLY A 84 -20.22 6.47 0.04
C GLY A 84 -18.80 6.97 0.25
N TYR A 85 -18.51 8.20 -0.18
CA TYR A 85 -17.21 8.83 0.04
C TYR A 85 -16.82 8.84 1.53
N LEU A 86 -17.75 9.24 2.42
CA LEU A 86 -17.49 9.30 3.86
C LEU A 86 -17.18 7.92 4.45
N ILE A 87 -17.89 6.87 4.04
CA ILE A 87 -17.66 5.49 4.49
C ILE A 87 -16.24 5.04 4.08
N GLY A 88 -15.85 5.24 2.81
CA GLY A 88 -14.53 4.88 2.32
C GLY A 88 -13.42 5.61 3.07
N ALA A 89 -13.55 6.92 3.24
CA ALA A 89 -12.58 7.74 3.97
C ALA A 89 -12.49 7.34 5.45
N ALA A 90 -13.62 7.20 6.14
CA ALA A 90 -13.64 6.87 7.57
C ALA A 90 -13.03 5.50 7.86
N LEU A 91 -13.43 4.45 7.10
CA LEU A 91 -12.96 3.08 7.37
C LEU A 91 -11.52 2.85 6.94
N SER A 92 -11.05 3.50 5.86
CA SER A 92 -9.63 3.53 5.50
C SER A 92 -8.79 4.21 6.60
N GLY A 93 -9.27 5.36 7.10
CA GLY A 93 -8.64 6.05 8.22
C GLY A 93 -8.59 5.20 9.49
N ILE A 94 -9.68 4.53 9.85
CA ILE A 94 -9.75 3.66 11.02
C ILE A 94 -8.76 2.48 10.88
N ALA A 95 -8.67 1.85 9.70
CA ALA A 95 -7.76 0.74 9.47
C ALA A 95 -6.30 1.14 9.73
N GLY A 96 -5.85 2.28 9.18
CA GLY A 96 -4.51 2.81 9.41
C GLY A 96 -4.26 3.24 10.86
N TYR A 97 -5.22 3.96 11.46
CA TYR A 97 -5.11 4.44 12.83
C TYR A 97 -5.00 3.30 13.86
N VAL A 98 -5.93 2.33 13.79
CA VAL A 98 -5.95 1.19 14.71
C VAL A 98 -4.75 0.27 14.48
N GLY A 99 -4.39 0.00 13.20
CA GLY A 99 -3.22 -0.80 12.85
C GLY A 99 -1.95 -0.24 13.48
N MET A 100 -1.73 1.07 13.36
CA MET A 100 -0.58 1.73 13.97
C MET A 100 -0.59 1.67 15.50
N LEU A 101 -1.74 1.92 16.15
CA LEU A 101 -1.83 1.85 17.61
C LEU A 101 -1.50 0.45 18.15
N VAL A 102 -1.97 -0.59 17.47
CA VAL A 102 -1.66 -1.99 17.83
C VAL A 102 -0.18 -2.29 17.64
N SER A 103 0.39 -1.88 16.51
CA SER A 103 1.81 -2.05 16.20
C SER A 103 2.70 -1.42 17.27
N VAL A 104 2.48 -0.17 17.61
CA VAL A 104 3.25 0.56 18.63
C VAL A 104 3.17 -0.11 20.01
N GLN A 105 2.03 -0.72 20.35
CA GLN A 105 1.88 -1.49 21.57
C GLN A 105 2.59 -2.87 21.50
N ALA A 106 2.70 -3.44 20.31
CA ALA A 106 3.35 -4.73 20.10
C ALA A 106 4.88 -4.64 20.10
N ASN A 107 5.47 -3.50 19.73
CA ASN A 107 6.92 -3.30 19.63
C ASN A 107 7.65 -3.77 20.91
N VAL A 108 7.30 -3.21 22.05
CA VAL A 108 7.91 -3.54 23.35
C VAL A 108 7.64 -4.98 23.78
N ARG A 109 6.46 -5.51 23.44
CA ARG A 109 6.08 -6.89 23.75
C ARG A 109 6.84 -7.90 22.89
N THR A 110 7.17 -7.53 21.67
CA THR A 110 8.03 -8.33 20.79
C THR A 110 9.46 -8.35 21.32
N ALA A 111 10.00 -7.21 21.76
CA ALA A 111 11.30 -7.15 22.42
C ALA A 111 11.35 -8.02 23.68
N GLU A 112 10.32 -7.98 24.53
CA GLU A 112 10.22 -8.83 25.72
C GLU A 112 10.05 -10.32 25.38
N ALA A 113 9.23 -10.65 24.37
CA ALA A 113 9.06 -12.01 23.90
C ALA A 113 10.37 -12.60 23.32
N SER A 114 11.19 -11.76 22.67
CA SER A 114 12.50 -12.14 22.12
C SER A 114 13.51 -12.55 23.20
N ARG A 115 13.32 -12.15 24.45
CA ARG A 115 14.09 -12.65 25.60
C ARG A 115 13.86 -14.14 25.85
N LYS A 116 12.70 -14.67 25.47
CA LYS A 116 12.33 -16.07 25.60
C LYS A 116 12.76 -16.92 24.39
N GLY A 117 13.11 -16.26 23.28
CA GLY A 117 13.59 -16.88 22.06
C GLY A 117 12.92 -16.43 20.78
N LEU A 118 13.46 -16.91 19.65
CA LEU A 118 13.06 -16.50 18.31
C LEU A 118 11.58 -16.82 17.98
N ALA A 119 11.09 -18.00 18.41
CA ALA A 119 9.72 -18.42 18.15
C ALA A 119 8.69 -17.52 18.85
N GLN A 120 8.99 -17.09 20.07
CA GLN A 120 8.11 -16.20 20.85
C GLN A 120 8.11 -14.79 20.28
N GLY A 121 9.28 -14.25 19.90
CA GLY A 121 9.40 -12.96 19.20
C GLY A 121 8.62 -12.95 17.89
N LEU A 122 8.83 -13.96 17.03
CA LEU A 122 8.09 -14.15 15.79
C LEU A 122 6.58 -14.18 16.02
N SER A 123 6.11 -14.95 17.02
CA SER A 123 4.68 -15.09 17.28
C SER A 123 4.00 -13.77 17.64
N VAL A 124 4.64 -12.91 18.44
CA VAL A 124 4.07 -11.62 18.85
C VAL A 124 4.11 -10.63 17.67
N ALA A 125 5.24 -10.53 16.98
CA ALA A 125 5.40 -9.63 15.85
C ALA A 125 4.44 -9.97 14.70
N PHE A 126 4.36 -11.24 14.30
CA PHE A 126 3.45 -11.66 13.25
C PHE A 126 1.97 -11.47 13.61
N LYS A 127 1.57 -11.80 14.83
CA LYS A 127 0.20 -11.56 15.30
C LYS A 127 -0.19 -10.09 15.26
N SER A 128 0.74 -9.19 15.59
CA SER A 128 0.52 -7.75 15.43
C SER A 128 0.26 -7.36 13.98
N GLY A 129 1.11 -7.82 13.06
CA GLY A 129 0.91 -7.63 11.63
C GLY A 129 -0.41 -8.21 11.13
N ALA A 130 -0.76 -9.42 11.58
CA ALA A 130 -2.01 -10.09 11.20
C ALA A 130 -3.26 -9.32 11.65
N ILE A 131 -3.22 -8.60 12.78
CA ILE A 131 -4.32 -7.72 13.19
C ILE A 131 -4.50 -6.61 12.16
N THR A 132 -3.43 -5.92 11.79
CA THR A 132 -3.48 -4.86 10.78
C THR A 132 -4.00 -5.39 9.45
N GLY A 133 -3.49 -6.54 8.98
CA GLY A 133 -3.92 -7.16 7.73
C GLY A 133 -5.40 -7.55 7.72
N MET A 134 -5.88 -8.20 8.78
CA MET A 134 -7.28 -8.60 8.86
C MET A 134 -8.21 -7.39 9.00
N LEU A 135 -7.80 -6.33 9.72
CA LEU A 135 -8.58 -5.09 9.79
C LEU A 135 -8.68 -4.40 8.43
N VAL A 136 -7.59 -4.35 7.66
CA VAL A 136 -7.58 -3.77 6.32
C VAL A 136 -8.54 -4.50 5.40
N ALA A 137 -8.38 -5.81 5.23
CA ALA A 137 -9.21 -6.61 4.33
C ALA A 137 -10.69 -6.63 4.79
N GLY A 138 -10.92 -6.79 6.09
CA GLY A 138 -12.28 -6.86 6.64
C GLY A 138 -13.03 -5.55 6.57
N LEU A 139 -12.42 -4.43 6.94
CA LEU A 139 -13.07 -3.12 6.88
C LEU A 139 -13.28 -2.67 5.42
N ALA A 140 -12.35 -2.97 4.50
CA ALA A 140 -12.52 -2.67 3.08
C ALA A 140 -13.68 -3.47 2.48
N LEU A 141 -13.76 -4.78 2.77
CA LEU A 141 -14.89 -5.60 2.31
C LEU A 141 -16.21 -5.13 2.93
N LEU A 142 -16.24 -4.87 4.23
CA LEU A 142 -17.44 -4.38 4.93
C LEU A 142 -17.91 -3.04 4.41
N SER A 143 -16.99 -2.12 4.10
CA SER A 143 -17.34 -0.80 3.54
C SER A 143 -18.19 -0.94 2.29
N ILE A 144 -17.82 -1.84 1.39
CA ILE A 144 -18.53 -2.05 0.13
C ILE A 144 -19.77 -2.91 0.34
N ALA A 145 -19.63 -4.08 1.00
CA ALA A 145 -20.70 -5.05 1.09
C ALA A 145 -21.91 -4.54 1.90
N VAL A 146 -21.66 -3.87 3.04
CA VAL A 146 -22.74 -3.28 3.86
C VAL A 146 -23.40 -2.12 3.14
N TYR A 147 -22.59 -1.26 2.50
CA TYR A 147 -23.13 -0.09 1.81
C TYR A 147 -23.92 -0.51 0.56
N TYR A 148 -23.40 -1.45 -0.23
CA TYR A 148 -24.10 -2.02 -1.36
C TYR A 148 -25.42 -2.71 -0.95
N TYR A 149 -25.41 -3.51 0.12
CA TYR A 149 -26.62 -4.11 0.68
C TYR A 149 -27.65 -3.06 1.07
N PHE A 150 -27.24 -1.98 1.73
CA PHE A 150 -28.13 -0.88 2.08
C PHE A 150 -28.72 -0.21 0.83
N LEU A 151 -27.90 0.13 -0.17
CA LEU A 151 -28.34 0.76 -1.40
C LEU A 151 -29.36 -0.10 -2.16
N LEU A 152 -29.13 -1.41 -2.24
CA LEU A 152 -30.11 -2.35 -2.85
C LEU A 152 -31.47 -2.35 -2.13
N LYS A 153 -31.49 -2.16 -0.80
CA LYS A 153 -32.74 -2.09 -0.01
C LYS A 153 -33.47 -0.76 -0.17
N THR A 154 -32.79 0.31 -0.49
CA THR A 154 -33.42 1.63 -0.70
C THR A 154 -34.13 1.73 -2.05
N GLY A 155 -33.82 0.84 -3.00
CA GLY A 155 -34.42 0.80 -4.32
C GLY A 155 -34.03 1.98 -5.22
N VAL A 156 -32.88 2.62 -4.94
CA VAL A 156 -32.29 3.64 -5.82
C VAL A 156 -31.82 3.02 -7.14
N ASP A 157 -31.68 3.88 -8.14
CA ASP A 157 -31.23 3.48 -9.47
C ASP A 157 -29.84 2.82 -9.44
N GLU A 158 -29.60 1.85 -10.33
CA GLU A 158 -28.34 1.11 -10.40
C GLU A 158 -27.16 2.04 -10.66
N ARG A 159 -27.34 3.09 -11.46
CA ARG A 159 -26.28 4.06 -11.76
C ARG A 159 -25.91 4.90 -10.53
N GLU A 160 -26.88 5.28 -9.71
CA GLU A 160 -26.61 5.97 -8.45
C GLU A 160 -25.85 5.05 -7.47
N ILE A 161 -26.19 3.76 -7.45
CA ILE A 161 -25.43 2.76 -6.67
C ILE A 161 -23.98 2.73 -7.12
N VAL A 162 -23.71 2.64 -8.43
CA VAL A 162 -22.36 2.64 -9.01
C VAL A 162 -21.60 3.90 -8.62
N ASN A 163 -22.19 5.08 -8.81
CA ASN A 163 -21.58 6.35 -8.45
C ASN A 163 -21.24 6.43 -6.95
N ALA A 164 -22.13 5.93 -6.10
CA ALA A 164 -21.91 5.88 -4.65
C ALA A 164 -20.74 4.96 -4.25
N LEU A 165 -20.57 3.81 -4.94
CA LEU A 165 -19.44 2.91 -4.74
C LEU A 165 -18.13 3.51 -5.26
N VAL A 166 -18.14 4.16 -6.44
CA VAL A 166 -16.95 4.87 -6.96
C VAL A 166 -16.52 5.98 -6.00
N ALA A 167 -17.46 6.74 -5.44
CA ALA A 167 -17.17 7.75 -4.42
C ALA A 167 -16.62 7.15 -3.12
N LEU A 168 -17.05 5.94 -2.72
CA LEU A 168 -16.45 5.21 -1.61
C LEU A 168 -14.98 4.89 -1.91
N GLY A 169 -14.67 4.43 -3.12
CA GLY A 169 -13.30 4.25 -3.59
C GLY A 169 -12.49 5.54 -3.52
N PHE A 170 -13.07 6.67 -3.95
CA PHE A 170 -12.42 7.99 -3.87
C PHE A 170 -12.13 8.42 -2.44
N GLY A 171 -13.05 8.18 -1.50
CA GLY A 171 -12.83 8.44 -0.08
C GLY A 171 -11.65 7.65 0.48
N ALA A 172 -11.56 6.37 0.14
CA ALA A 172 -10.42 5.53 0.51
C ALA A 172 -9.09 6.03 -0.11
N SER A 173 -9.13 6.44 -1.40
CA SER A 173 -7.98 6.97 -2.12
C SER A 173 -7.44 8.27 -1.53
N LEU A 174 -8.33 9.16 -1.10
CA LEU A 174 -7.91 10.42 -0.47
C LEU A 174 -7.16 10.16 0.84
N ILE A 175 -7.64 9.25 1.68
CA ILE A 175 -6.93 8.87 2.91
C ILE A 175 -5.58 8.24 2.58
N SER A 176 -5.56 7.33 1.61
CA SER A 176 -4.37 6.59 1.20
C SER A 176 -3.24 7.51 0.76
N ILE A 177 -3.50 8.47 -0.13
CA ILE A 177 -2.45 9.36 -0.63
C ILE A 177 -1.85 10.22 0.50
N PHE A 178 -2.69 10.76 1.40
CA PHE A 178 -2.21 11.54 2.53
C PHE A 178 -1.45 10.69 3.55
N ALA A 179 -1.96 9.50 3.87
CA ALA A 179 -1.30 8.60 4.82
C ALA A 179 0.01 8.06 4.27
N ARG A 180 0.04 7.65 2.99
CA ARG A 180 1.23 7.06 2.36
C ARG A 180 2.33 8.08 2.13
N LEU A 181 2.00 9.23 1.53
CA LEU A 181 2.98 10.27 1.23
C LEU A 181 3.44 10.99 2.51
N GLY A 182 2.51 11.43 3.36
CA GLY A 182 2.83 12.12 4.60
C GLY A 182 3.58 11.22 5.59
N GLY A 183 3.17 9.95 5.68
CA GLY A 183 3.86 8.93 6.47
C GLY A 183 5.29 8.68 5.97
N GLY A 184 5.46 8.51 4.66
CA GLY A 184 6.77 8.31 4.04
C GLY A 184 7.72 9.49 4.24
N ILE A 185 7.24 10.74 4.08
CA ILE A 185 8.04 11.94 4.34
C ILE A 185 8.47 12.02 5.82
N PHE A 186 7.57 11.70 6.74
CA PHE A 186 7.87 11.68 8.17
C PHE A 186 8.92 10.61 8.49
N THR A 187 8.67 9.36 8.09
CA THR A 187 9.54 8.21 8.36
C THR A 187 10.96 8.48 7.83
N LYS A 188 11.07 8.81 6.55
CA LYS A 188 12.38 8.95 5.92
C LYS A 188 13.05 10.29 6.19
N GLY A 189 12.28 11.32 6.54
CA GLY A 189 12.86 12.54 7.11
C GLY A 189 13.52 12.30 8.46
N ALA A 190 12.96 11.42 9.32
CA ALA A 190 13.57 11.00 10.58
C ALA A 190 14.83 10.18 10.36
N ASP A 191 14.72 9.11 9.60
CA ASP A 191 15.75 8.12 9.32
C ASP A 191 17.00 8.76 8.67
N VAL A 192 16.84 9.43 7.52
CA VAL A 192 17.91 10.15 6.82
C VAL A 192 18.59 11.18 7.74
N GLY A 193 17.79 11.94 8.52
CA GLY A 193 18.33 12.92 9.45
C GLY A 193 19.06 12.29 10.63
N ALA A 194 18.57 11.17 11.15
CA ALA A 194 19.19 10.40 12.22
C ALA A 194 20.52 9.78 11.76
N ASP A 195 20.54 9.21 10.58
CA ASP A 195 21.70 8.53 10.01
C ASP A 195 22.83 9.51 9.69
N LEU A 196 22.53 10.62 9.02
CA LEU A 196 23.54 11.60 8.64
C LEU A 196 24.29 12.18 9.87
N VAL A 197 23.58 12.55 10.92
CA VAL A 197 24.22 13.14 12.10
C VAL A 197 24.68 12.07 13.08
N GLY A 198 23.90 11.03 13.30
CA GLY A 198 24.23 9.98 14.26
C GLY A 198 25.35 9.07 13.78
N LYS A 199 25.17 8.37 12.69
CA LYS A 199 26.11 7.37 12.17
C LYS A 199 27.32 8.01 11.50
N VAL A 200 27.10 9.02 10.63
CA VAL A 200 28.17 9.59 9.80
C VAL A 200 28.96 10.65 10.54
N GLU A 201 28.30 11.66 11.15
CA GLU A 201 29.00 12.79 11.82
C GLU A 201 29.47 12.45 13.23
N ALA A 202 28.57 11.90 14.07
CA ALA A 202 28.86 11.67 15.50
C ALA A 202 29.48 10.29 15.78
N GLY A 203 29.40 9.35 14.82
CA GLY A 203 29.94 7.99 14.95
C GLY A 203 29.26 7.16 16.05
N ILE A 204 28.00 7.47 16.37
CA ILE A 204 27.21 6.70 17.34
C ILE A 204 26.43 5.58 16.64
N PRO A 205 26.19 4.44 17.32
CA PRO A 205 25.43 3.34 16.75
C PRO A 205 24.00 3.74 16.34
N GLU A 206 23.40 2.97 15.46
CA GLU A 206 21.97 2.97 15.19
C GLU A 206 21.17 2.71 16.46
N ASP A 207 20.01 3.30 16.61
CA ASP A 207 19.17 3.22 17.81
C ASP A 207 19.80 3.73 19.11
N ASP A 208 20.91 4.46 19.06
CA ASP A 208 21.52 4.98 20.29
C ASP A 208 20.66 6.11 20.88
N PRO A 209 20.26 6.01 22.17
CA PRO A 209 19.39 7.00 22.81
C PRO A 209 20.02 8.40 22.96
N ARG A 210 21.28 8.57 22.59
CA ARG A 210 21.91 9.89 22.48
C ARG A 210 21.45 10.66 21.25
N ASN A 211 21.00 9.96 20.21
CA ASN A 211 20.49 10.58 18.99
C ASN A 211 19.09 11.17 19.27
N PRO A 212 18.88 12.49 19.17
CA PRO A 212 17.55 13.08 19.36
C PRO A 212 16.49 12.56 18.38
N ALA A 213 16.89 12.08 17.20
CA ALA A 213 15.98 11.62 16.16
C ALA A 213 15.51 10.18 16.34
N VAL A 214 16.14 9.37 17.22
CA VAL A 214 15.85 7.94 17.36
C VAL A 214 14.38 7.61 17.66
N ILE A 215 13.73 8.42 18.49
CA ILE A 215 12.29 8.20 18.79
C ILE A 215 11.41 8.60 17.62
N ALA A 216 11.77 9.64 16.85
CA ALA A 216 11.03 10.04 15.65
C ALA A 216 11.16 8.96 14.56
N ASP A 217 12.31 8.34 14.43
CA ASP A 217 12.59 7.24 13.52
C ASP A 217 11.74 6.02 13.87
N ASN A 218 11.79 5.55 15.11
CA ASN A 218 10.93 4.45 15.60
C ASN A 218 9.42 4.74 15.46
N VAL A 219 8.98 5.98 15.62
CA VAL A 219 7.59 6.39 15.31
C VAL A 219 7.34 6.29 13.82
N GLY A 220 8.30 6.70 13.01
CA GLY A 220 8.25 6.72 11.55
C GLY A 220 7.97 5.36 10.95
N ASP A 221 8.66 4.32 11.39
CA ASP A 221 8.45 2.95 10.90
C ASP A 221 6.99 2.51 11.03
N ASN A 222 6.38 2.75 12.19
CA ASN A 222 4.97 2.43 12.39
C ASN A 222 4.04 3.32 11.55
N VAL A 223 4.41 4.57 11.33
CA VAL A 223 3.65 5.52 10.48
C VAL A 223 3.67 5.07 9.02
N GLY A 224 4.85 4.76 8.48
CA GLY A 224 5.04 4.41 7.07
C GLY A 224 4.39 3.09 6.69
N ASP A 225 4.75 2.03 7.42
CA ASP A 225 4.44 0.66 7.02
C ASP A 225 3.21 0.08 7.75
N CYS A 226 2.76 0.63 8.88
CA CYS A 226 1.49 0.21 9.48
C CYS A 226 0.34 1.13 9.09
N ALA A 227 0.45 2.45 9.27
CA ALA A 227 -0.65 3.36 8.93
C ALA A 227 -0.73 3.63 7.42
N GLY A 228 0.40 3.98 6.79
CA GLY A 228 0.46 4.32 5.36
C GLY A 228 0.13 3.14 4.45
N MET A 229 0.76 1.97 4.70
CA MET A 229 0.52 0.76 3.92
C MET A 229 -0.89 0.19 4.15
N ALA A 230 -1.41 0.26 5.38
CA ALA A 230 -2.77 -0.16 5.67
C ALA A 230 -3.79 0.64 4.84
N ALA A 231 -3.64 1.96 4.76
CA ALA A 231 -4.51 2.80 3.97
C ALA A 231 -4.36 2.54 2.45
N ASP A 232 -3.15 2.31 1.95
CA ASP A 232 -2.86 2.00 0.55
C ASP A 232 -3.50 0.67 0.11
N LEU A 233 -3.35 -0.39 0.90
CA LEU A 233 -3.95 -1.69 0.56
C LEU A 233 -5.46 -1.75 0.83
N PHE A 234 -5.97 -0.99 1.81
CA PHE A 234 -7.41 -0.77 1.95
C PHE A 234 -8.00 -0.15 0.67
N GLU A 235 -7.39 0.93 0.20
CA GLU A 235 -7.76 1.60 -1.04
C GLU A 235 -7.69 0.63 -2.22
N THR A 236 -6.54 -0.04 -2.42
CA THR A 236 -6.35 -0.94 -3.56
C THR A 236 -7.40 -2.04 -3.59
N TYR A 237 -7.70 -2.63 -2.43
CA TYR A 237 -8.73 -3.64 -2.27
C TYR A 237 -10.13 -3.11 -2.61
N ALA A 238 -10.51 -2.01 -1.99
CA ALA A 238 -11.84 -1.42 -2.18
C ALA A 238 -12.06 -0.95 -3.62
N VAL A 239 -11.09 -0.22 -4.16
CA VAL A 239 -11.17 0.34 -5.52
C VAL A 239 -11.23 -0.73 -6.59
N THR A 240 -10.47 -1.81 -6.44
CA THR A 240 -10.48 -2.91 -7.43
C THR A 240 -11.80 -3.67 -7.42
N ILE A 241 -12.35 -3.96 -6.25
CA ILE A 241 -13.67 -4.60 -6.14
C ILE A 241 -14.74 -3.68 -6.75
N VAL A 242 -14.73 -2.40 -6.42
CA VAL A 242 -15.67 -1.42 -6.98
C VAL A 242 -15.53 -1.34 -8.50
N ALA A 243 -14.31 -1.24 -9.04
CA ALA A 243 -14.08 -1.20 -10.49
C ALA A 243 -14.60 -2.46 -11.19
N THR A 244 -14.41 -3.64 -10.57
CA THR A 244 -14.96 -4.90 -11.08
C THR A 244 -16.49 -4.90 -11.03
N MET A 245 -17.11 -4.34 -9.99
CA MET A 245 -18.56 -4.18 -9.90
C MET A 245 -19.10 -3.19 -10.95
N VAL A 246 -18.37 -2.10 -11.22
CA VAL A 246 -18.72 -1.15 -12.31
C VAL A 246 -18.72 -1.85 -13.66
N LEU A 247 -17.68 -2.61 -13.98
CA LEU A 247 -17.64 -3.40 -15.22
C LEU A 247 -18.77 -4.43 -15.27
N SER A 248 -19.08 -5.07 -14.14
CA SER A 248 -20.20 -6.02 -14.06
C SER A 248 -21.54 -5.38 -14.42
N SER A 249 -21.80 -4.17 -13.90
CA SER A 249 -23.06 -3.45 -14.17
C SER A 249 -23.21 -3.06 -15.64
N ILE A 250 -22.10 -2.77 -16.31
CA ILE A 250 -22.10 -2.40 -17.73
C ILE A 250 -22.23 -3.65 -18.63
N PHE A 251 -21.43 -4.69 -18.36
CA PHE A 251 -21.34 -5.87 -19.23
C PHE A 251 -22.51 -6.84 -19.09
N PHE A 252 -23.05 -7.00 -17.88
CA PHE A 252 -24.02 -8.03 -17.54
C PHE A 252 -25.35 -7.46 -17.06
N GLN A 253 -25.72 -6.30 -17.49
CA GLN A 253 -26.93 -5.52 -17.18
C GLN A 253 -27.97 -6.29 -16.34
N SER A 254 -28.15 -5.90 -15.06
CA SER A 254 -29.12 -6.51 -14.13
C SER A 254 -28.76 -7.90 -13.57
N ASP A 255 -27.60 -8.49 -13.91
CA ASP A 255 -27.14 -9.72 -13.25
C ASP A 255 -26.41 -9.37 -11.93
N ILE A 256 -27.19 -9.29 -10.86
CA ILE A 256 -26.67 -8.98 -9.53
C ILE A 256 -25.65 -10.01 -9.06
N ASN A 257 -25.72 -11.28 -9.52
CA ASN A 257 -24.75 -12.31 -9.14
C ASN A 257 -23.34 -11.94 -9.63
N MET A 258 -23.23 -11.40 -10.84
CA MET A 258 -21.94 -10.94 -11.38
C MET A 258 -21.40 -9.73 -10.60
N MET A 259 -22.28 -8.84 -10.10
CA MET A 259 -21.85 -7.71 -9.25
C MET A 259 -21.39 -8.16 -7.86
N ILE A 260 -22.01 -9.16 -7.25
CA ILE A 260 -21.63 -9.65 -5.92
C ILE A 260 -20.48 -10.65 -5.94
N TYR A 261 -20.14 -11.21 -7.08
CA TYR A 261 -19.09 -12.23 -7.21
C TYR A 261 -17.72 -11.73 -6.70
N PRO A 262 -17.20 -10.54 -7.06
CA PRO A 262 -15.96 -10.02 -6.51
C PRO A 262 -16.00 -9.83 -4.98
N LEU A 263 -17.14 -9.42 -4.42
CA LEU A 263 -17.33 -9.32 -2.97
C LEU A 263 -17.26 -10.70 -2.29
N THR A 264 -17.86 -11.70 -2.92
CA THR A 264 -17.90 -13.07 -2.38
C THR A 264 -16.50 -13.70 -2.41
N ILE A 265 -15.71 -13.47 -3.47
CA ILE A 265 -14.30 -13.84 -3.54
C ILE A 265 -13.55 -13.25 -2.34
N GLY A 266 -13.73 -11.94 -2.11
CA GLY A 266 -13.11 -11.25 -0.98
C GLY A 266 -13.48 -11.88 0.37
N GLY A 267 -14.77 -12.15 0.60
CA GLY A 267 -15.25 -12.77 1.83
C GLY A 267 -14.69 -14.17 2.07
N ALA A 268 -14.68 -15.01 1.05
CA ALA A 268 -14.11 -16.36 1.13
C ALA A 268 -12.60 -16.32 1.45
N CYS A 269 -11.86 -15.42 0.80
CA CYS A 269 -10.42 -15.32 1.00
C CYS A 269 -10.01 -14.66 2.33
N ILE A 270 -10.88 -13.89 2.97
CA ILE A 270 -10.68 -13.45 4.37
C ILE A 270 -10.67 -14.66 5.30
N ILE A 271 -11.60 -15.58 5.14
CA ILE A 271 -11.66 -16.80 5.96
C ILE A 271 -10.39 -17.63 5.78
N THR A 272 -9.95 -17.84 4.54
CA THR A 272 -8.71 -18.57 4.27
C THR A 272 -7.48 -17.85 4.80
N SER A 273 -7.45 -16.52 4.77
CA SER A 273 -6.37 -15.70 5.35
C SER A 273 -6.32 -15.86 6.88
N ILE A 274 -7.46 -15.84 7.58
CA ILE A 274 -7.51 -16.08 9.02
C ILE A 274 -6.96 -17.47 9.33
N ILE A 275 -7.37 -18.51 8.59
CA ILE A 275 -6.87 -19.87 8.77
C ILE A 275 -5.36 -19.91 8.50
N GLY A 276 -4.89 -19.25 7.44
CA GLY A 276 -3.48 -19.17 7.06
C GLY A 276 -2.57 -18.61 8.16
N THR A 277 -3.07 -17.67 8.99
CA THR A 277 -2.29 -17.12 10.11
C THR A 277 -1.85 -18.18 11.12
N PHE A 278 -2.61 -19.28 11.30
CA PHE A 278 -2.27 -20.35 12.22
C PHE A 278 -1.13 -21.27 11.72
N PHE A 279 -0.79 -21.18 10.43
CA PHE A 279 0.32 -21.92 9.84
C PHE A 279 1.68 -21.21 10.00
N VAL A 280 1.68 -19.94 10.41
CA VAL A 280 2.91 -19.20 10.69
C VAL A 280 3.52 -19.68 12.00
N ARG A 281 4.39 -20.67 11.90
CA ARG A 281 5.09 -21.28 13.05
C ARG A 281 6.53 -21.57 12.68
N LEU A 282 7.45 -21.20 13.57
CA LEU A 282 8.87 -21.53 13.43
C LEU A 282 9.04 -23.05 13.45
N GLY A 283 9.71 -23.56 12.41
CA GLY A 283 10.06 -24.99 12.34
C GLY A 283 11.45 -25.28 12.93
N ASP A 284 11.89 -26.52 12.83
CA ASP A 284 13.20 -26.99 13.34
C ASP A 284 14.39 -26.27 12.70
N SER A 285 14.25 -25.84 11.45
CA SER A 285 15.27 -25.05 10.72
C SER A 285 15.52 -23.67 11.31
N LYS A 286 14.66 -23.18 12.19
CA LYS A 286 14.66 -21.81 12.75
C LYS A 286 14.68 -20.70 11.70
N ASN A 287 14.25 -20.99 10.46
CA ASN A 287 14.16 -20.02 9.39
C ASN A 287 12.84 -19.25 9.50
N VAL A 288 12.94 -17.94 9.80
CA VAL A 288 11.80 -17.07 10.02
C VAL A 288 11.04 -16.83 8.71
N MET A 289 11.73 -16.61 7.59
CA MET A 289 11.11 -16.38 6.28
C MET A 289 10.26 -17.58 5.84
N ASN A 290 10.79 -18.79 6.01
CA ASN A 290 10.03 -20.01 5.72
C ASN A 290 8.80 -20.15 6.59
N ALA A 291 8.85 -19.70 7.86
CA ALA A 291 7.67 -19.70 8.74
C ALA A 291 6.57 -18.76 8.23
N LEU A 292 6.93 -17.58 7.77
CA LEU A 292 6.01 -16.60 7.19
C LEU A 292 5.42 -17.11 5.86
N TYR A 293 6.25 -17.65 4.98
CA TYR A 293 5.80 -18.23 3.71
C TYR A 293 4.88 -19.43 3.87
N LYS A 294 5.01 -20.24 4.93
CA LYS A 294 4.05 -21.31 5.21
C LYS A 294 2.63 -20.76 5.37
N GLY A 295 2.46 -19.66 6.09
CA GLY A 295 1.16 -19.02 6.25
C GLY A 295 0.63 -18.46 4.92
N PHE A 296 1.48 -17.80 4.15
CA PHE A 296 1.11 -17.24 2.85
C PHE A 296 0.70 -18.32 1.85
N VAL A 297 1.50 -19.38 1.69
CA VAL A 297 1.22 -20.51 0.78
C VAL A 297 -0.03 -21.26 1.23
N ALA A 298 -0.21 -21.49 2.54
CA ALA A 298 -1.42 -22.10 3.06
C ALA A 298 -2.66 -21.27 2.72
N THR A 299 -2.60 -19.94 2.87
CA THR A 299 -3.68 -19.04 2.46
C THR A 299 -3.97 -19.15 0.96
N ALA A 300 -2.95 -19.14 0.10
CA ALA A 300 -3.11 -19.23 -1.35
C ALA A 300 -3.75 -20.57 -1.77
N ILE A 301 -3.29 -21.69 -1.21
CA ILE A 301 -3.84 -23.03 -1.50
C ILE A 301 -5.29 -23.14 -1.02
N LEU A 302 -5.58 -22.68 0.19
CA LEU A 302 -6.94 -22.69 0.72
C LEU A 302 -7.86 -21.81 -0.11
N SER A 303 -7.39 -20.64 -0.57
CA SER A 303 -8.14 -19.74 -1.44
C SER A 303 -8.42 -20.41 -2.79
N LEU A 304 -7.42 -21.06 -3.40
CA LEU A 304 -7.58 -21.83 -4.62
C LEU A 304 -8.71 -22.90 -4.49
N ILE A 305 -8.73 -23.62 -3.38
CA ILE A 305 -9.74 -24.67 -3.13
C ILE A 305 -11.13 -24.08 -2.91
N VAL A 306 -11.22 -22.99 -2.14
CA VAL A 306 -12.53 -22.40 -1.76
C VAL A 306 -13.14 -21.60 -2.92
N LEU A 307 -12.33 -21.01 -3.79
CA LEU A 307 -12.82 -20.28 -4.96
C LEU A 307 -13.63 -21.14 -5.91
N TYR A 308 -13.33 -22.45 -6.03
CA TYR A 308 -14.09 -23.35 -6.90
C TYR A 308 -15.57 -23.45 -6.51
N PRO A 309 -15.94 -23.90 -5.29
CA PRO A 309 -17.34 -23.96 -4.87
C PRO A 309 -17.98 -22.56 -4.75
N VAL A 310 -17.23 -21.51 -4.46
CA VAL A 310 -17.75 -20.13 -4.44
C VAL A 310 -18.18 -19.71 -5.84
N THR A 311 -17.37 -19.96 -6.86
CA THR A 311 -17.69 -19.66 -8.24
C THR A 311 -18.94 -20.43 -8.68
N ASP A 312 -19.01 -21.74 -8.38
CA ASP A 312 -20.15 -22.57 -8.71
C ASP A 312 -21.44 -22.08 -8.06
N TYR A 313 -21.37 -21.75 -6.76
CA TYR A 313 -22.56 -21.32 -6.00
C TYR A 313 -23.08 -19.93 -6.44
N VAL A 314 -22.20 -18.98 -6.78
CA VAL A 314 -22.59 -17.59 -7.07
C VAL A 314 -22.98 -17.41 -8.53
N ILE A 315 -22.19 -17.92 -9.46
CA ILE A 315 -22.37 -17.69 -10.90
C ILE A 315 -22.56 -18.97 -11.72
N GLY A 316 -22.29 -20.16 -11.12
CA GLY A 316 -22.36 -21.46 -11.82
C GLY A 316 -21.16 -21.69 -12.74
N LEU A 317 -20.45 -22.79 -12.56
CA LEU A 317 -19.24 -23.11 -13.34
C LEU A 317 -19.53 -23.29 -14.83
N ASP A 318 -20.66 -23.92 -15.16
CA ASP A 318 -21.07 -24.23 -16.55
C ASP A 318 -21.93 -23.10 -17.16
N ALA A 319 -22.34 -22.11 -16.40
CA ALA A 319 -23.11 -20.97 -16.89
C ALA A 319 -22.28 -20.15 -17.89
N THR A 320 -22.90 -19.84 -19.05
CA THR A 320 -22.25 -19.09 -20.12
C THR A 320 -22.64 -17.64 -20.05
N TYR A 321 -21.63 -16.78 -20.11
CA TYR A 321 -21.73 -15.33 -20.10
C TYR A 321 -21.13 -14.76 -21.39
N SER A 322 -21.66 -13.65 -21.86
CA SER A 322 -21.14 -12.98 -23.05
C SER A 322 -21.26 -11.47 -22.93
N PHE A 323 -20.23 -10.76 -23.36
CA PHE A 323 -20.27 -9.32 -23.58
C PHE A 323 -19.44 -8.97 -24.83
N SER A 324 -19.92 -8.02 -25.63
CA SER A 324 -19.33 -7.75 -26.96
C SER A 324 -19.17 -9.06 -27.74
N ASP A 325 -18.01 -9.32 -28.30
CA ASP A 325 -17.69 -10.53 -29.08
C ASP A 325 -17.06 -11.66 -28.25
N THR A 326 -16.99 -11.51 -26.91
CA THR A 326 -16.36 -12.49 -26.01
C THR A 326 -17.43 -13.32 -25.30
N SER A 327 -17.31 -14.65 -25.36
CA SER A 327 -18.14 -15.60 -24.61
C SER A 327 -17.26 -16.49 -23.76
N PHE A 328 -17.66 -16.72 -22.50
CA PHE A 328 -16.91 -17.50 -21.52
C PHE A 328 -17.86 -18.15 -20.49
N THR A 329 -17.33 -19.07 -19.69
CA THR A 329 -18.09 -19.76 -18.64
C THR A 329 -17.66 -19.30 -17.26
N GLY A 330 -18.44 -19.65 -16.21
CA GLY A 330 -17.99 -19.43 -14.82
C GLY A 330 -16.67 -20.14 -14.52
N MET A 331 -16.43 -21.33 -15.13
CA MET A 331 -15.14 -22.02 -15.03
C MET A 331 -13.98 -21.17 -15.60
N SER A 332 -14.23 -20.42 -16.66
CA SER A 332 -13.23 -19.47 -17.22
C SER A 332 -12.85 -18.39 -16.21
N LEU A 333 -13.82 -17.87 -15.47
CA LEU A 333 -13.55 -16.88 -14.41
C LEU A 333 -12.81 -17.48 -13.22
N TYR A 334 -13.12 -18.74 -12.84
CA TYR A 334 -12.32 -19.46 -11.85
C TYR A 334 -10.85 -19.57 -12.30
N TYR A 335 -10.58 -19.93 -13.55
CA TYR A 335 -9.20 -19.96 -14.07
C TYR A 335 -8.54 -18.58 -14.06
N CYS A 336 -9.27 -17.51 -14.36
CA CYS A 336 -8.74 -16.15 -14.21
C CYS A 336 -8.35 -15.86 -12.75
N GLY A 337 -9.16 -16.30 -11.78
CA GLY A 337 -8.83 -16.21 -10.36
C GLY A 337 -7.55 -16.99 -9.99
N VAL A 338 -7.40 -18.21 -10.51
CA VAL A 338 -6.18 -19.03 -10.33
C VAL A 338 -4.95 -18.29 -10.87
N ILE A 339 -5.05 -17.67 -12.04
CA ILE A 339 -3.97 -16.89 -12.66
C ILE A 339 -3.63 -15.69 -11.76
N GLY A 340 -4.61 -15.02 -11.17
CA GLY A 340 -4.36 -13.96 -10.18
C GLY A 340 -3.52 -14.42 -8.99
N LEU A 341 -3.79 -15.60 -8.43
CA LEU A 341 -2.97 -16.20 -7.37
C LEU A 341 -1.54 -16.51 -7.84
N ILE A 342 -1.39 -17.02 -9.07
CA ILE A 342 -0.08 -17.32 -9.66
C ILE A 342 0.73 -16.03 -9.85
N ILE A 343 0.12 -14.98 -10.40
CA ILE A 343 0.75 -13.66 -10.57
C ILE A 343 1.23 -13.13 -9.21
N THR A 344 0.40 -13.24 -8.17
CA THR A 344 0.79 -12.85 -6.82
C THR A 344 2.05 -13.56 -6.35
N GLY A 345 2.10 -14.88 -6.49
CA GLY A 345 3.29 -15.66 -6.12
C GLY A 345 4.53 -15.27 -6.92
N LEU A 346 4.40 -15.05 -8.22
CA LEU A 346 5.50 -14.66 -9.10
C LEU A 346 6.03 -13.24 -8.79
N LEU A 347 5.14 -12.29 -8.50
CA LEU A 347 5.55 -10.93 -8.12
C LEU A 347 6.29 -10.93 -6.78
N ILE A 348 5.83 -11.70 -5.81
CA ILE A 348 6.50 -11.89 -4.52
C ILE A 348 7.90 -12.48 -4.73
N TRP A 349 8.00 -13.57 -5.48
CA TRP A 349 9.26 -14.25 -5.75
C TRP A 349 10.27 -13.36 -6.48
N ILE A 350 9.84 -12.64 -7.53
CA ILE A 350 10.78 -11.79 -8.29
C ILE A 350 11.22 -10.55 -7.50
N THR A 351 10.35 -10.01 -6.64
CA THR A 351 10.74 -8.90 -5.77
C THR A 351 11.77 -9.36 -4.74
N GLU A 352 11.59 -10.55 -4.15
CA GLU A 352 12.59 -11.16 -3.26
C GLU A 352 13.93 -11.36 -3.97
N TYR A 353 13.93 -11.82 -5.23
CA TYR A 353 15.14 -11.96 -6.01
C TYR A 353 15.93 -10.64 -6.13
N TYR A 354 15.25 -9.51 -6.36
CA TYR A 354 15.92 -8.22 -6.51
C TYR A 354 16.30 -7.58 -5.17
N THR A 355 15.69 -7.96 -4.08
CA THR A 355 15.89 -7.32 -2.76
C THR A 355 16.51 -8.23 -1.70
N GLY A 356 16.58 -9.54 -1.90
CA GLY A 356 17.11 -10.47 -0.92
C GLY A 356 18.64 -10.55 -0.92
N THR A 357 19.24 -10.66 0.27
CA THR A 357 20.69 -10.71 0.48
C THR A 357 21.39 -11.93 -0.15
N ASP A 358 20.64 -12.99 -0.41
CA ASP A 358 21.17 -14.22 -0.98
C ASP A 358 21.36 -14.16 -2.51
N TYR A 359 20.79 -13.15 -3.16
CA TYR A 359 20.72 -13.05 -4.60
C TYR A 359 21.75 -12.08 -5.22
N ARG A 360 21.98 -12.22 -6.51
CA ARG A 360 22.94 -11.44 -7.30
C ARG A 360 22.73 -9.92 -7.17
N PRO A 361 21.52 -9.37 -7.31
CA PRO A 361 21.33 -7.93 -7.34
C PRO A 361 21.90 -7.24 -6.09
N VAL A 362 21.52 -7.70 -4.91
CA VAL A 362 21.99 -7.13 -3.63
C VAL A 362 23.50 -7.33 -3.47
N LYS A 363 24.03 -8.52 -3.80
CA LYS A 363 25.47 -8.79 -3.72
C LYS A 363 26.30 -7.89 -4.64
N THR A 364 25.80 -7.55 -5.83
CA THR A 364 26.50 -6.65 -6.75
C THR A 364 26.51 -5.19 -6.25
N VAL A 365 25.41 -4.72 -5.64
CA VAL A 365 25.35 -3.41 -4.98
C VAL A 365 26.31 -3.35 -3.79
N ALA A 366 26.33 -4.40 -2.97
CA ALA A 366 27.28 -4.50 -1.86
C ALA A 366 28.75 -4.53 -2.33
N ALA A 367 29.06 -5.29 -3.39
CA ALA A 367 30.39 -5.34 -3.95
C ALA A 367 30.87 -4.00 -4.51
N SER A 368 29.99 -3.24 -5.19
CA SER A 368 30.32 -1.90 -5.72
C SER A 368 30.65 -0.88 -4.63
N SER A 369 30.21 -1.13 -3.39
CA SER A 369 30.54 -0.28 -2.23
C SER A 369 32.05 -0.32 -1.89
N THR A 370 32.76 -1.35 -2.28
CA THR A 370 34.21 -1.46 -2.05
C THR A 370 35.04 -0.47 -2.87
N THR A 371 34.48 0.06 -3.95
CA THR A 371 35.12 1.04 -4.83
C THR A 371 34.69 2.49 -4.54
N GLY A 372 33.69 2.69 -3.67
CA GLY A 372 33.29 3.99 -3.16
C GLY A 372 31.80 4.31 -3.26
N HIS A 373 31.46 5.51 -2.80
CA HIS A 373 30.07 5.99 -2.73
C HIS A 373 29.41 6.11 -4.11
N GLY A 374 30.09 6.71 -5.09
CA GLY A 374 29.56 6.91 -6.43
C GLY A 374 29.24 5.62 -7.15
N THR A 375 30.11 4.62 -7.05
CA THR A 375 29.91 3.31 -7.66
C THR A 375 28.77 2.53 -7.02
N ASN A 376 28.57 2.64 -5.72
CA ASN A 376 27.40 2.08 -5.03
C ASN A 376 26.12 2.71 -5.57
N VAL A 377 26.05 4.05 -5.68
CA VAL A 377 24.86 4.74 -6.21
C VAL A 377 24.57 4.33 -7.66
N ILE A 378 25.60 4.28 -8.52
CA ILE A 378 25.44 3.86 -9.93
C ILE A 378 24.90 2.42 -10.01
N GLN A 379 25.46 1.50 -9.24
CA GLN A 379 25.04 0.11 -9.28
C GLN A 379 23.61 -0.10 -8.77
N GLY A 380 23.22 0.63 -7.72
CA GLY A 380 21.85 0.59 -7.21
C GLY A 380 20.84 1.16 -8.21
N LEU A 381 21.18 2.26 -8.90
CA LEU A 381 20.34 2.79 -9.99
C LEU A 381 20.22 1.80 -11.16
N ALA A 382 21.28 1.10 -11.51
CA ALA A 382 21.26 0.08 -12.55
C ALA A 382 20.32 -1.08 -12.16
N ILE A 383 20.42 -1.60 -10.92
CA ILE A 383 19.52 -2.63 -10.41
C ILE A 383 18.07 -2.12 -10.33
N SER A 384 17.86 -0.87 -9.93
CA SER A 384 16.55 -0.21 -9.91
C SER A 384 15.86 -0.28 -11.29
N MET A 385 16.59 0.01 -12.37
CA MET A 385 16.07 -0.07 -13.74
C MET A 385 15.87 -1.53 -14.18
N GLU A 386 16.84 -2.40 -13.94
CA GLU A 386 16.76 -3.83 -14.28
C GLU A 386 15.55 -4.53 -13.65
N ALA A 387 15.23 -4.18 -12.40
CA ALA A 387 14.17 -4.80 -11.62
C ALA A 387 12.76 -4.58 -12.19
N THR A 388 12.59 -3.68 -13.14
CA THR A 388 11.29 -3.42 -13.77
C THR A 388 10.90 -4.47 -14.82
N ALA A 389 11.88 -5.14 -15.43
CA ALA A 389 11.65 -5.95 -16.62
C ALA A 389 10.79 -7.19 -16.34
N ILE A 390 11.17 -8.02 -15.39
CA ILE A 390 10.46 -9.29 -15.13
C ILE A 390 9.07 -9.06 -14.54
N PRO A 391 8.87 -8.17 -13.55
CA PRO A 391 7.51 -7.84 -13.09
C PRO A 391 6.59 -7.35 -14.21
N ALA A 392 7.10 -6.51 -15.12
CA ALA A 392 6.32 -6.06 -16.27
C ALA A 392 5.92 -7.23 -17.19
N LEU A 393 6.85 -8.17 -17.46
CA LEU A 393 6.54 -9.37 -18.27
C LEU A 393 5.52 -10.29 -17.59
N ILE A 394 5.59 -10.45 -16.27
CA ILE A 394 4.59 -11.22 -15.50
C ILE A 394 3.21 -10.58 -15.65
N ILE A 395 3.12 -9.26 -15.50
CA ILE A 395 1.86 -8.52 -15.67
C ILE A 395 1.35 -8.64 -17.10
N VAL A 396 2.19 -8.45 -18.11
CA VAL A 396 1.83 -8.60 -19.53
C VAL A 396 1.29 -10.01 -19.81
N ALA A 397 1.99 -11.04 -19.35
CA ALA A 397 1.51 -12.42 -19.51
C ALA A 397 0.16 -12.63 -18.81
N GLY A 398 -0.02 -12.10 -17.61
CA GLY A 398 -1.29 -12.16 -16.88
C GLY A 398 -2.43 -11.50 -17.66
N ILE A 399 -2.22 -10.30 -18.18
CA ILE A 399 -3.21 -9.57 -19.01
C ILE A 399 -3.57 -10.38 -20.25
N LEU A 400 -2.58 -10.86 -21.00
CA LEU A 400 -2.82 -11.58 -22.24
C LEU A 400 -3.60 -12.89 -22.02
N ILE A 401 -3.21 -13.67 -21.00
CA ILE A 401 -3.83 -14.95 -20.70
C ILE A 401 -5.26 -14.75 -20.21
N THR A 402 -5.49 -13.86 -19.25
CA THR A 402 -6.83 -13.64 -18.68
C THR A 402 -7.77 -12.97 -19.68
N ASN A 403 -7.25 -12.08 -20.53
CA ASN A 403 -8.02 -11.49 -21.62
C ASN A 403 -8.41 -12.53 -22.67
N ALA A 404 -7.54 -13.47 -23.01
CA ALA A 404 -7.84 -14.55 -23.94
C ALA A 404 -8.90 -15.52 -23.37
N ILE A 405 -9.00 -15.69 -22.06
CA ILE A 405 -9.95 -16.59 -21.39
C ILE A 405 -11.33 -15.96 -21.23
N ALA A 406 -11.41 -14.71 -20.75
CA ALA A 406 -12.67 -14.06 -20.39
C ALA A 406 -12.67 -12.52 -20.64
N GLY A 407 -11.89 -12.05 -21.61
CA GLY A 407 -11.84 -10.64 -21.97
C GLY A 407 -11.42 -9.73 -20.81
N LEU A 408 -11.85 -8.48 -20.86
CA LEU A 408 -11.55 -7.47 -19.80
C LEU A 408 -12.06 -7.89 -18.43
N PHE A 409 -13.19 -8.60 -18.38
CA PHE A 409 -13.73 -9.07 -17.10
C PHE A 409 -12.86 -10.16 -16.47
N GLY A 410 -12.18 -10.98 -17.28
CA GLY A 410 -11.19 -11.95 -16.81
C GLY A 410 -10.01 -11.28 -16.10
N ILE A 411 -9.53 -10.14 -16.62
CA ILE A 411 -8.48 -9.33 -15.96
C ILE A 411 -8.98 -8.82 -14.60
N ALA A 412 -10.22 -8.31 -14.55
CA ALA A 412 -10.81 -7.77 -13.33
C ALA A 412 -10.93 -8.84 -12.22
N ILE A 413 -11.35 -10.06 -12.57
CA ILE A 413 -11.44 -11.19 -11.62
C ILE A 413 -10.05 -11.64 -11.16
N ALA A 414 -9.06 -11.71 -12.05
CA ALA A 414 -7.70 -12.06 -11.66
C ALA A 414 -7.13 -11.07 -10.63
N VAL A 415 -7.31 -9.77 -10.85
CA VAL A 415 -6.83 -8.73 -9.90
C VAL A 415 -7.62 -8.76 -8.60
N THR A 416 -8.93 -8.99 -8.65
CA THR A 416 -9.77 -9.18 -7.46
C THR A 416 -9.25 -10.33 -6.60
N THR A 417 -8.88 -11.45 -7.24
CA THR A 417 -8.33 -12.62 -6.52
C THR A 417 -6.93 -12.37 -5.97
N MET A 418 -6.08 -11.64 -6.69
CA MET A 418 -4.81 -11.17 -6.13
C MET A 418 -5.04 -10.43 -4.82
N LEU A 419 -5.92 -9.44 -4.82
CA LEU A 419 -6.21 -8.58 -3.67
C LEU A 419 -6.96 -9.30 -2.55
N ALA A 420 -7.65 -10.38 -2.85
CA ALA A 420 -8.28 -11.22 -1.84
C ALA A 420 -7.27 -11.79 -0.81
N LEU A 421 -5.97 -11.88 -1.17
CA LEU A 421 -4.89 -12.24 -0.26
C LEU A 421 -4.34 -11.05 0.55
N ALA A 422 -4.85 -9.84 0.36
CA ALA A 422 -4.33 -8.63 0.98
C ALA A 422 -4.21 -8.73 2.51
N GLY A 423 -5.14 -9.42 3.19
CA GLY A 423 -5.08 -9.63 4.63
C GLY A 423 -3.77 -10.31 5.09
N MET A 424 -3.34 -11.34 4.39
CA MET A 424 -2.07 -12.03 4.68
C MET A 424 -0.86 -11.20 4.24
N VAL A 425 -0.95 -10.51 3.09
CA VAL A 425 0.16 -9.68 2.59
C VAL A 425 0.43 -8.50 3.53
N VAL A 426 -0.63 -7.79 3.98
CA VAL A 426 -0.48 -6.71 4.98
C VAL A 426 0.05 -7.25 6.31
N ALA A 427 -0.32 -8.48 6.69
CA ALA A 427 0.23 -9.11 7.89
C ALA A 427 1.74 -9.29 7.81
N LEU A 428 2.26 -9.64 6.63
CA LEU A 428 3.71 -9.76 6.38
C LEU A 428 4.41 -8.40 6.36
N ASP A 429 3.77 -7.37 5.84
CA ASP A 429 4.31 -6.01 5.79
C ASP A 429 4.40 -5.40 7.20
N ALA A 430 3.27 -5.36 7.91
CA ALA A 430 3.18 -4.78 9.25
C ALA A 430 3.95 -5.57 10.34
N TYR A 431 4.44 -6.77 10.03
CA TYR A 431 5.41 -7.49 10.83
C TYR A 431 6.75 -6.75 10.90
N GLY A 432 7.21 -6.15 9.79
CA GLY A 432 8.52 -5.49 9.67
C GLY A 432 8.73 -4.36 10.70
N PRO A 433 7.88 -3.32 10.73
CA PRO A 433 8.02 -2.22 11.70
C PRO A 433 8.03 -2.66 13.16
N VAL A 434 7.30 -3.74 13.47
CA VAL A 434 7.26 -4.27 14.83
C VAL A 434 8.58 -4.92 15.24
N THR A 435 9.24 -5.61 14.30
CA THR A 435 10.55 -6.25 14.56
C THR A 435 11.67 -5.24 14.62
N ASP A 436 11.65 -4.25 13.73
CA ASP A 436 12.58 -3.13 13.68
C ASP A 436 12.57 -2.36 15.01
N ASN A 437 11.41 -1.85 15.38
CA ASN A 437 11.21 -1.17 16.68
C ASN A 437 11.51 -2.04 17.90
N ALA A 438 11.28 -3.35 17.84
CA ALA A 438 11.68 -4.25 18.92
C ALA A 438 13.21 -4.29 19.08
N GLY A 439 13.94 -4.22 17.97
CA GLY A 439 15.41 -4.08 17.94
C GLY A 439 15.84 -2.76 18.57
N GLY A 440 15.25 -1.64 18.16
CA GLY A 440 15.53 -0.32 18.72
C GLY A 440 15.26 -0.24 20.23
N ILE A 441 14.13 -0.79 20.70
CA ILE A 441 13.82 -0.87 22.14
C ILE A 441 14.84 -1.75 22.87
N ALA A 442 15.28 -2.86 22.28
CA ALA A 442 16.28 -3.73 22.89
C ALA A 442 17.62 -3.02 23.06
N GLU A 443 18.06 -2.26 22.04
CA GLU A 443 19.29 -1.46 22.07
C GLU A 443 19.21 -0.32 23.10
N MET A 444 18.18 0.53 23.00
CA MET A 444 17.98 1.65 23.93
C MET A 444 17.83 1.22 25.39
N SER A 445 17.29 0.02 25.63
CA SER A 445 17.11 -0.55 26.97
C SER A 445 18.36 -1.28 27.47
N ASN A 446 19.43 -1.39 26.67
CA ASN A 446 20.63 -2.18 26.94
C ASN A 446 20.28 -3.64 27.33
N LEU A 447 19.45 -4.31 26.57
CA LEU A 447 19.14 -5.72 26.80
C LEU A 447 20.36 -6.60 26.46
N PRO A 448 20.44 -7.83 27.00
CA PRO A 448 21.56 -8.73 26.73
C PRO A 448 21.77 -8.97 25.23
N LYS A 449 23.01 -9.15 24.80
CA LYS A 449 23.36 -9.33 23.36
C LYS A 449 22.64 -10.48 22.66
N ASN A 450 22.28 -11.54 23.40
CA ASN A 450 21.49 -12.64 22.83
C ASN A 450 20.06 -12.22 22.45
N VAL A 451 19.48 -11.25 23.16
CA VAL A 451 18.16 -10.70 22.82
C VAL A 451 18.30 -9.86 21.56
N ARG A 452 19.33 -9.00 21.47
CA ARG A 452 19.60 -8.23 20.25
C ARG A 452 19.80 -9.16 19.04
N LYS A 453 20.58 -10.24 19.17
CA LYS A 453 20.67 -11.25 18.11
C LYS A 453 19.33 -11.82 17.65
N THR A 454 18.41 -11.99 18.58
CA THR A 454 17.06 -12.49 18.25
C THR A 454 16.24 -11.44 17.53
N THR A 455 16.25 -10.19 17.98
CA THR A 455 15.55 -9.08 17.30
C THR A 455 16.14 -8.79 15.94
N ASP A 456 17.47 -8.79 15.78
CA ASP A 456 18.15 -8.61 14.49
C ASP A 456 17.77 -9.69 13.48
N ALA A 457 17.67 -10.97 13.92
CA ALA A 457 17.23 -12.06 13.07
C ALA A 457 15.75 -11.93 12.63
N LEU A 458 14.91 -11.33 13.45
CA LEU A 458 13.51 -11.02 13.09
C LEU A 458 13.46 -9.83 12.13
N ASP A 459 14.22 -8.77 12.40
CA ASP A 459 14.26 -7.55 11.61
C ASP A 459 14.83 -7.78 10.20
N ALA A 460 15.89 -8.57 10.07
CA ALA A 460 16.43 -8.94 8.75
C ALA A 460 15.38 -9.56 7.81
N VAL A 461 14.46 -10.37 8.37
CA VAL A 461 13.32 -10.89 7.62
C VAL A 461 12.25 -9.83 7.42
N GLY A 462 12.02 -8.95 8.40
CA GLY A 462 11.09 -7.83 8.32
C GLY A 462 11.39 -6.91 7.13
N ASN A 463 12.65 -6.60 6.88
CA ASN A 463 13.06 -5.76 5.74
C ASN A 463 12.79 -6.45 4.39
N THR A 464 13.00 -7.76 4.32
CA THR A 464 12.67 -8.54 3.11
C THR A 464 11.16 -8.57 2.89
N THR A 465 10.36 -8.80 3.92
CA THR A 465 8.89 -8.81 3.78
C THR A 465 8.34 -7.45 3.40
N LYS A 466 8.84 -6.34 3.98
CA LYS A 466 8.50 -4.97 3.58
C LYS A 466 8.75 -4.74 2.07
N ALA A 467 9.85 -5.21 1.51
CA ALA A 467 10.16 -5.06 0.09
C ALA A 467 9.23 -5.90 -0.79
N VAL A 468 9.03 -7.17 -0.42
CA VAL A 468 8.20 -8.14 -1.15
C VAL A 468 6.74 -7.71 -1.21
N THR A 469 6.20 -7.20 -0.10
CA THR A 469 4.81 -6.74 -0.03
C THR A 469 4.57 -5.46 -0.85
N LYS A 470 5.57 -4.58 -0.95
CA LYS A 470 5.52 -3.41 -1.84
C LYS A 470 5.48 -3.83 -3.31
N GLY A 471 6.26 -4.84 -3.71
CA GLY A 471 6.20 -5.40 -5.08
C GLY A 471 4.81 -5.94 -5.43
N TYR A 472 4.17 -6.66 -4.52
CA TYR A 472 2.78 -7.08 -4.65
C TYR A 472 1.80 -5.90 -4.74
N ALA A 473 1.94 -4.91 -3.86
CA ALA A 473 1.07 -3.73 -3.84
C ALA A 473 1.14 -2.94 -5.15
N ILE A 474 2.35 -2.79 -5.73
CA ILE A 474 2.56 -2.10 -7.00
C ILE A 474 1.93 -2.89 -8.17
N GLY A 475 2.18 -4.19 -8.24
CA GLY A 475 1.64 -5.04 -9.30
C GLY A 475 0.11 -5.08 -9.28
N SER A 476 -0.50 -5.24 -8.10
CA SER A 476 -1.95 -5.23 -7.94
C SER A 476 -2.57 -3.85 -8.20
N ALA A 477 -1.89 -2.76 -7.81
CA ALA A 477 -2.33 -1.39 -8.10
C ALA A 477 -2.29 -1.08 -9.60
N GLY A 478 -1.24 -1.49 -10.31
CA GLY A 478 -1.13 -1.31 -11.75
C GLY A 478 -2.23 -2.04 -12.52
N LEU A 479 -2.47 -3.31 -12.18
CA LEU A 479 -3.56 -4.09 -12.78
C LEU A 479 -4.95 -3.56 -12.37
N GLY A 480 -5.13 -3.16 -11.11
CA GLY A 480 -6.38 -2.56 -10.62
C GLY A 480 -6.69 -1.23 -11.32
N ALA A 481 -5.67 -0.42 -11.59
CA ALA A 481 -5.82 0.82 -12.35
C ALA A 481 -6.17 0.55 -13.82
N LEU A 482 -5.69 -0.54 -14.40
CA LEU A 482 -6.09 -0.97 -15.74
C LEU A 482 -7.58 -1.34 -15.79
N VAL A 483 -8.10 -1.97 -14.73
CA VAL A 483 -9.55 -2.24 -14.58
C VAL A 483 -10.35 -0.94 -14.45
N LEU A 484 -9.84 0.05 -13.71
CA LEU A 484 -10.44 1.39 -13.63
C LEU A 484 -10.43 2.11 -14.98
N PHE A 485 -9.34 2.00 -15.74
CA PHE A 485 -9.27 2.56 -17.09
C PHE A 485 -10.28 1.88 -18.02
N ALA A 486 -10.41 0.55 -17.93
CA ALA A 486 -11.45 -0.17 -18.65
C ALA A 486 -12.86 0.32 -18.26
N ALA A 487 -13.12 0.53 -16.98
CA ALA A 487 -14.37 1.12 -16.50
C ALA A 487 -14.60 2.52 -17.09
N TYR A 488 -13.57 3.38 -17.15
CA TYR A 488 -13.68 4.70 -17.77
C TYR A 488 -14.05 4.61 -19.26
N THR A 489 -13.43 3.72 -20.02
CA THR A 489 -13.72 3.56 -21.45
C THR A 489 -15.12 3.00 -21.71
N GLU A 490 -15.55 2.04 -20.88
CA GLU A 490 -16.89 1.45 -21.00
C GLU A 490 -17.99 2.40 -20.51
N ASP A 491 -17.74 3.20 -19.46
CA ASP A 491 -18.66 4.25 -19.03
C ASP A 491 -18.87 5.33 -20.11
N ILE A 492 -17.84 5.70 -20.87
CA ILE A 492 -18.01 6.60 -22.02
C ILE A 492 -18.97 6.00 -23.03
N LYS A 493 -18.83 4.71 -23.37
CA LYS A 493 -19.74 4.02 -24.30
C LYS A 493 -21.17 3.93 -23.73
N TYR A 494 -21.29 3.62 -22.45
CA TYR A 494 -22.58 3.59 -21.76
C TYR A 494 -23.30 4.92 -21.87
N TYR A 495 -22.67 6.03 -21.47
CA TYR A 495 -23.25 7.36 -21.54
C TYR A 495 -23.51 7.85 -22.98
N ALA A 496 -22.77 7.34 -23.96
CA ALA A 496 -22.99 7.65 -25.37
C ALA A 496 -24.26 6.99 -25.92
N THR A 497 -24.73 5.91 -25.29
CA THR A 497 -25.98 5.21 -25.68
C THR A 497 -27.16 5.55 -24.78
N GLU A 498 -26.94 6.22 -23.67
CA GLU A 498 -27.96 6.60 -22.69
C GLU A 498 -28.76 7.82 -23.16
N ALA A 499 -30.05 7.66 -23.34
CA ALA A 499 -30.94 8.74 -23.77
C ALA A 499 -30.99 9.87 -22.74
N GLY A 500 -30.71 11.10 -23.17
CA GLY A 500 -30.72 12.28 -22.31
C GLY A 500 -29.38 12.58 -21.62
N SER A 501 -28.39 11.73 -21.76
CA SER A 501 -27.00 12.02 -21.36
C SER A 501 -26.42 13.16 -22.18
N LYS A 502 -25.63 14.03 -21.58
CA LYS A 502 -24.89 15.08 -22.32
C LYS A 502 -23.81 14.50 -23.24
N LEU A 503 -23.54 13.20 -23.14
CA LEU A 503 -22.61 12.45 -23.97
C LEU A 503 -23.29 11.62 -25.03
N GLU A 504 -24.62 11.71 -25.17
CA GLU A 504 -25.38 10.94 -26.16
C GLU A 504 -24.83 11.10 -27.58
N GLY A 505 -24.56 10.02 -28.26
CA GLY A 505 -24.02 9.98 -29.62
C GLY A 505 -22.53 10.29 -29.76
N ILE A 506 -21.81 10.52 -28.66
CA ILE A 506 -20.37 10.79 -28.69
C ILE A 506 -19.61 9.48 -28.90
N VAL A 507 -18.68 9.47 -29.86
CA VAL A 507 -17.76 8.35 -30.10
C VAL A 507 -16.34 8.79 -29.75
N VAL A 508 -15.76 8.20 -28.71
CA VAL A 508 -14.38 8.46 -28.28
C VAL A 508 -13.49 7.32 -28.76
N SER A 509 -12.39 7.65 -29.42
CA SER A 509 -11.37 6.70 -29.82
C SER A 509 -10.01 7.09 -29.22
N PHE A 510 -9.17 6.09 -28.98
CA PHE A 510 -7.81 6.28 -28.47
C PHE A 510 -6.78 5.99 -29.56
N ASP A 511 -7.02 6.52 -30.77
CA ASP A 511 -6.12 6.38 -31.91
C ASP A 511 -4.82 7.16 -31.65
N LEU A 512 -3.69 6.49 -31.78
CA LEU A 512 -2.37 7.08 -31.58
C LEU A 512 -1.98 8.12 -32.65
N SER A 513 -2.68 8.17 -33.77
CA SER A 513 -2.52 9.22 -34.76
C SER A 513 -3.19 10.54 -34.34
N ASN A 514 -4.08 10.51 -33.36
CA ASN A 514 -4.74 11.70 -32.85
C ASN A 514 -3.80 12.47 -31.89
N PRO A 515 -3.43 13.74 -32.18
CA PRO A 515 -2.51 14.50 -31.36
C PRO A 515 -3.01 14.74 -29.92
N PHE A 516 -4.32 14.77 -29.69
CA PHE A 516 -4.89 14.92 -28.34
C PHE A 516 -4.68 13.67 -27.48
N VAL A 517 -4.69 12.49 -28.11
CA VAL A 517 -4.32 11.22 -27.43
C VAL A 517 -2.83 11.25 -27.06
N VAL A 518 -1.97 11.67 -27.97
CA VAL A 518 -0.52 11.78 -27.72
C VAL A 518 -0.22 12.78 -26.60
N VAL A 519 -0.90 13.95 -26.59
CA VAL A 519 -0.78 14.93 -25.49
C VAL A 519 -1.19 14.31 -24.16
N GLY A 520 -2.31 13.59 -24.11
CA GLY A 520 -2.75 12.89 -22.90
C GLY A 520 -1.69 11.89 -22.40
N LEU A 521 -1.17 11.03 -23.29
CA LEU A 521 -0.11 10.06 -22.97
C LEU A 521 1.15 10.73 -22.40
N LEU A 522 1.60 11.83 -23.02
CA LEU A 522 2.80 12.54 -22.56
C LEU A 522 2.60 13.16 -21.19
N ILE A 523 1.45 13.82 -20.95
CA ILE A 523 1.11 14.36 -19.63
C ILE A 523 1.01 13.25 -18.60
N GLY A 524 0.31 12.16 -18.93
CA GLY A 524 0.19 11.01 -18.04
C GLY A 524 1.54 10.38 -17.71
N GLY A 525 2.42 10.24 -18.71
CA GLY A 525 3.78 9.72 -18.50
C GLY A 525 4.66 10.62 -17.64
N MET A 526 4.47 11.94 -17.71
CA MET A 526 5.19 12.92 -16.90
C MET A 526 4.80 12.89 -15.42
N LEU A 527 3.52 12.69 -15.11
CA LEU A 527 2.97 12.85 -13.75
C LEU A 527 3.66 11.99 -12.70
N PRO A 528 3.93 10.68 -12.88
CA PRO A 528 4.61 9.86 -11.87
C PRO A 528 6.04 10.32 -11.57
N TYR A 529 6.77 10.80 -12.57
CA TYR A 529 8.10 11.37 -12.36
C TYR A 529 8.05 12.66 -11.57
N LEU A 530 7.14 13.58 -11.93
CA LEU A 530 6.96 14.83 -11.21
C LEU A 530 6.55 14.59 -9.75
N PHE A 531 5.59 13.69 -9.53
CA PHE A 531 5.12 13.30 -8.20
C PHE A 531 6.25 12.66 -7.37
N GLY A 532 7.00 11.72 -7.96
CA GLY A 532 8.14 11.08 -7.32
C GLY A 532 9.23 12.08 -6.94
N SER A 533 9.54 13.03 -7.85
CA SER A 533 10.48 14.13 -7.60
C SER A 533 10.04 14.99 -6.40
N MET A 534 8.77 15.37 -6.34
CA MET A 534 8.23 16.13 -5.22
C MET A 534 8.37 15.37 -3.88
N GLY A 535 8.07 14.06 -3.87
CA GLY A 535 8.25 13.19 -2.71
C GLY A 535 9.71 13.11 -2.25
N MET A 536 10.64 12.90 -3.18
CA MET A 536 12.08 12.87 -2.90
C MET A 536 12.58 14.19 -2.29
N GLN A 537 12.21 15.31 -2.90
CA GLN A 537 12.59 16.65 -2.41
C GLN A 537 11.98 16.95 -1.03
N ALA A 538 10.75 16.49 -0.78
CA ALA A 538 10.09 16.65 0.50
C ALA A 538 10.85 15.94 1.62
N VAL A 539 11.30 14.69 1.39
CA VAL A 539 12.15 13.94 2.32
C VAL A 539 13.47 14.66 2.54
N GLY A 540 14.12 15.14 1.49
CA GLY A 540 15.37 15.89 1.59
C GLY A 540 15.23 17.15 2.46
N ARG A 541 14.14 17.92 2.29
CA ARG A 541 13.88 19.11 3.14
C ARG A 541 13.54 18.74 4.57
N ALA A 542 12.74 17.71 4.78
CA ALA A 542 12.38 17.22 6.12
C ALA A 542 13.62 16.68 6.87
N GLY A 543 14.43 15.84 6.22
CA GLY A 543 15.69 15.32 6.77
C GLY A 543 16.69 16.42 7.07
N GLY A 544 16.82 17.42 6.18
CA GLY A 544 17.66 18.59 6.45
C GLY A 544 17.24 19.37 7.70
N ALA A 545 15.93 19.52 7.94
CA ALA A 545 15.42 20.14 9.17
C ALA A 545 15.74 19.31 10.42
N VAL A 546 15.66 17.98 10.33
CA VAL A 546 16.07 17.05 11.40
C VAL A 546 17.55 17.19 11.69
N VAL A 547 18.42 17.19 10.69
CA VAL A 547 19.88 17.39 10.83
C VAL A 547 20.20 18.67 11.61
N VAL A 548 19.58 19.78 11.23
CA VAL A 548 19.76 21.08 11.91
C VAL A 548 19.36 21.01 13.38
N GLU A 549 18.21 20.38 13.68
CA GLU A 549 17.71 20.27 15.06
C GLU A 549 18.57 19.31 15.90
N VAL A 550 19.02 18.17 15.36
CA VAL A 550 19.91 17.24 16.06
C VAL A 550 21.22 17.91 16.40
N ARG A 551 21.88 18.60 15.44
CA ARG A 551 23.10 19.38 15.67
C ARG A 551 22.88 20.46 16.71
N ARG A 552 21.73 21.15 16.69
CA ARG A 552 21.36 22.16 17.71
C ARG A 552 21.30 21.55 19.11
N GLN A 553 20.67 20.38 19.25
CA GLN A 553 20.55 19.70 20.55
C GLN A 553 21.90 19.23 21.05
N PHE A 554 22.74 18.63 20.21
CA PHE A 554 24.13 18.26 20.63
C PHE A 554 24.92 19.44 21.12
N LYS A 555 24.76 20.64 20.53
CA LYS A 555 25.44 21.87 20.94
C LYS A 555 24.81 22.52 22.17
N LYS A 556 23.48 22.51 22.29
CA LYS A 556 22.74 23.30 23.33
C LYS A 556 22.40 22.50 24.57
N ILE A 557 22.43 21.17 24.55
CA ILE A 557 22.16 20.32 25.71
C ILE A 557 23.46 19.60 26.11
N PRO A 558 24.25 20.19 27.05
CA PRO A 558 25.50 19.60 27.48
C PRO A 558 25.25 18.24 28.15
N GLY A 559 26.06 17.25 27.79
CA GLY A 559 26.02 15.93 28.44
C GLY A 559 25.22 14.85 27.67
N ILE A 560 24.55 15.14 26.56
CA ILE A 560 23.89 14.12 25.72
C ILE A 560 24.94 13.06 25.33
N MET A 561 26.05 13.43 24.71
CA MET A 561 27.11 12.53 24.26
C MET A 561 27.73 11.69 25.40
N LYS A 562 27.69 12.18 26.63
CA LYS A 562 28.16 11.48 27.84
C LYS A 562 27.03 10.71 28.55
N ARG A 563 25.84 10.63 28.00
CA ARG A 563 24.64 10.03 28.61
C ARG A 563 24.25 10.63 29.96
N LYS A 564 24.61 11.90 30.22
CA LYS A 564 24.26 12.65 31.44
C LYS A 564 23.00 13.50 31.30
N ALA A 565 22.59 13.76 30.07
CA ALA A 565 21.35 14.46 29.72
C ALA A 565 20.57 13.68 28.64
N LYS A 566 19.26 13.80 28.66
CA LYS A 566 18.37 13.20 27.63
C LYS A 566 18.12 14.22 26.52
N PRO A 567 18.04 13.78 25.26
CA PRO A 567 17.55 14.61 24.15
C PRO A 567 16.10 15.01 24.33
N ASP A 568 15.70 16.10 23.67
CA ASP A 568 14.31 16.50 23.53
C ASP A 568 13.70 15.81 22.30
N TYR A 569 13.26 14.55 22.47
CA TYR A 569 12.66 13.75 21.42
C TYR A 569 11.33 14.33 20.90
N GLY A 570 10.50 14.87 21.82
CA GLY A 570 9.18 15.40 21.49
C GLY A 570 9.25 16.59 20.53
N LYS A 571 10.24 17.44 20.69
CA LYS A 571 10.45 18.56 19.79
C LYS A 571 10.76 18.11 18.36
N LEU A 572 11.50 17.04 18.20
CA LEU A 572 11.87 16.52 16.89
C LEU A 572 10.67 15.89 16.19
N VAL A 573 9.87 15.10 16.91
CA VAL A 573 8.61 14.54 16.39
C VAL A 573 7.63 15.64 15.93
N ASP A 574 7.48 16.72 16.74
CA ASP A 574 6.59 17.85 16.38
C ASP A 574 7.10 18.62 15.14
N LEU A 575 8.39 18.88 15.07
CA LEU A 575 9.04 19.53 13.94
C LEU A 575 8.80 18.74 12.65
N LEU A 576 9.07 17.45 12.70
CA LEU A 576 8.96 16.57 11.55
C LEU A 576 7.51 16.36 11.12
N THR A 577 6.58 16.24 12.07
CA THR A 577 5.14 16.16 11.77
C THR A 577 4.64 17.39 11.01
N LYS A 578 5.07 18.59 11.45
CA LYS A 578 4.74 19.84 10.76
C LYS A 578 5.30 19.88 9.34
N ALA A 579 6.57 19.49 9.19
CA ALA A 579 7.24 19.44 7.90
C ALA A 579 6.52 18.46 6.95
N ALA A 580 6.25 17.23 7.38
CA ALA A 580 5.60 16.22 6.57
C ALA A 580 4.20 16.66 6.09
N ILE A 581 3.38 17.23 6.99
CA ILE A 581 2.05 17.73 6.62
C ILE A 581 2.14 18.87 5.60
N LYS A 582 3.08 19.80 5.76
CA LYS A 582 3.26 20.91 4.82
C LYS A 582 3.70 20.42 3.43
N GLU A 583 4.65 19.50 3.41
CA GLU A 583 5.26 19.00 2.18
C GLU A 583 4.35 18.07 1.36
N MET A 584 3.39 17.38 1.99
CA MET A 584 2.48 16.47 1.28
C MET A 584 1.36 17.16 0.52
N VAL A 585 1.02 18.43 0.83
CA VAL A 585 -0.19 19.10 0.29
C VAL A 585 -0.13 19.21 -1.23
N ILE A 586 0.94 19.78 -1.77
CA ILE A 586 1.06 20.04 -3.22
C ILE A 586 1.11 18.72 -4.02
N PRO A 587 1.96 17.74 -3.66
CA PRO A 587 1.97 16.47 -4.37
C PRO A 587 0.62 15.74 -4.33
N SER A 588 -0.11 15.79 -3.21
CA SER A 588 -1.41 15.11 -3.09
C SER A 588 -2.50 15.75 -3.97
N LEU A 589 -2.39 17.03 -4.29
CA LEU A 589 -3.33 17.71 -5.20
C LEU A 589 -3.07 17.36 -6.67
N LEU A 590 -1.85 16.99 -7.03
CA LEU A 590 -1.46 16.72 -8.41
C LEU A 590 -2.34 15.66 -9.10
N PRO A 591 -2.53 14.44 -8.55
CA PRO A 591 -3.35 13.43 -9.18
C PRO A 591 -4.85 13.74 -9.17
N VAL A 592 -5.32 14.53 -8.21
CA VAL A 592 -6.73 14.95 -8.14
C VAL A 592 -7.05 16.01 -9.20
N LEU A 593 -6.17 16.98 -9.36
CA LEU A 593 -6.41 18.09 -10.27
C LEU A 593 -6.06 17.77 -11.72
N SER A 594 -5.12 16.87 -11.99
CA SER A 594 -4.62 16.62 -13.33
C SER A 594 -5.69 16.23 -14.36
N PRO A 595 -6.63 15.27 -14.11
CA PRO A 595 -7.67 14.95 -15.09
C PRO A 595 -8.63 16.12 -15.32
N ILE A 596 -8.98 16.87 -14.27
CA ILE A 596 -9.88 18.02 -14.33
C ILE A 596 -9.24 19.15 -15.16
N VAL A 597 -7.99 19.49 -14.84
CA VAL A 597 -7.26 20.57 -15.53
C VAL A 597 -7.04 20.22 -17.00
N LEU A 598 -6.64 18.98 -17.29
CA LEU A 598 -6.45 18.54 -18.68
C LEU A 598 -7.76 18.63 -19.47
N TYR A 599 -8.87 18.14 -18.91
CA TYR A 599 -10.18 18.23 -19.54
C TYR A 599 -10.55 19.69 -19.85
N LEU A 600 -10.43 20.59 -18.86
CA LEU A 600 -10.78 22.01 -19.02
C LEU A 600 -9.89 22.75 -20.01
N ILE A 601 -8.61 22.37 -20.13
CA ILE A 601 -7.70 22.98 -21.12
C ILE A 601 -8.01 22.51 -22.54
N ILE A 602 -8.28 21.22 -22.73
CA ILE A 602 -8.50 20.66 -24.07
C ILE A 602 -9.89 20.96 -24.60
N LEU A 603 -10.89 21.07 -23.72
CA LEU A 603 -12.28 21.31 -24.11
C LEU A 603 -12.46 22.51 -25.08
N PRO A 604 -11.93 23.72 -24.80
CA PRO A 604 -12.05 24.85 -25.71
C PRO A 604 -11.20 24.74 -26.98
N ILE A 605 -10.19 23.88 -27.01
CA ILE A 605 -9.25 23.72 -28.11
C ILE A 605 -9.74 22.68 -29.12
N GLY A 606 -10.14 21.51 -28.65
CA GLY A 606 -10.46 20.33 -29.48
C GLY A 606 -11.89 19.83 -29.32
N GLY A 607 -12.68 20.41 -28.43
CA GLY A 607 -14.02 19.97 -28.11
C GLY A 607 -14.07 18.78 -27.16
N GLN A 608 -15.28 18.29 -26.89
CA GLN A 608 -15.55 17.30 -25.85
C GLN A 608 -14.91 15.93 -26.14
N VAL A 609 -14.95 15.48 -27.40
CA VAL A 609 -14.34 14.21 -27.80
C VAL A 609 -12.84 14.23 -27.57
N ALA A 610 -12.15 15.30 -28.00
CA ALA A 610 -10.71 15.46 -27.80
C ALA A 610 -10.35 15.54 -26.31
N ALA A 611 -11.15 16.23 -25.49
CA ALA A 611 -10.93 16.33 -24.05
C ALA A 611 -11.05 14.97 -23.36
N LEU A 612 -12.10 14.19 -23.66
CA LEU A 612 -12.29 12.85 -23.12
C LEU A 612 -11.20 11.86 -23.60
N SER A 613 -10.81 11.94 -24.88
CA SER A 613 -9.70 11.14 -25.43
C SER A 613 -8.37 11.46 -24.74
N SER A 614 -8.08 12.75 -24.49
CA SER A 614 -6.86 13.19 -23.80
C SER A 614 -6.83 12.71 -22.34
N VAL A 615 -7.95 12.80 -21.62
CA VAL A 615 -8.03 12.31 -20.23
C VAL A 615 -7.81 10.81 -20.20
N GLY A 616 -8.51 10.02 -21.01
CA GLY A 616 -8.30 8.56 -21.04
C GLY A 616 -6.87 8.17 -21.42
N ALA A 617 -6.27 8.85 -22.39
CA ALA A 617 -4.87 8.63 -22.75
C ALA A 617 -3.91 9.01 -21.60
N MET A 618 -4.21 10.08 -20.85
CA MET A 618 -3.45 10.45 -19.66
C MET A 618 -3.54 9.35 -18.58
N LEU A 619 -4.70 8.76 -18.34
CA LEU A 619 -4.85 7.67 -17.40
C LEU A 619 -3.94 6.50 -17.77
N LEU A 620 -3.92 6.10 -19.03
CA LEU A 620 -3.05 5.03 -19.52
C LEU A 620 -1.57 5.38 -19.34
N GLY A 621 -1.18 6.63 -19.66
CA GLY A 621 0.18 7.12 -19.46
C GLY A 621 0.60 7.07 -17.98
N VAL A 622 -0.29 7.48 -17.07
CA VAL A 622 -0.06 7.40 -15.60
C VAL A 622 0.12 5.95 -15.15
N ILE A 623 -0.72 5.03 -15.62
CA ILE A 623 -0.64 3.61 -15.25
C ILE A 623 0.70 3.01 -15.68
N ILE A 624 1.06 3.15 -16.96
CA ILE A 624 2.26 2.54 -17.52
C ILE A 624 3.51 3.11 -16.85
N THR A 625 3.66 4.43 -16.88
CA THR A 625 4.85 5.09 -16.32
C THR A 625 4.91 4.92 -14.80
N GLY A 626 3.76 5.03 -14.12
CA GLY A 626 3.66 4.86 -12.67
C GLY A 626 4.07 3.46 -12.22
N LEU A 627 3.67 2.42 -12.95
CA LEU A 627 4.08 1.05 -12.67
C LEU A 627 5.61 0.90 -12.72
N PHE A 628 6.24 1.37 -13.80
CA PHE A 628 7.70 1.29 -13.96
C PHE A 628 8.44 2.11 -12.90
N VAL A 629 8.00 3.33 -12.63
CA VAL A 629 8.60 4.21 -11.62
C VAL A 629 8.48 3.58 -10.23
N ALA A 630 7.31 3.08 -9.85
CA ALA A 630 7.08 2.48 -8.53
C ALA A 630 7.92 1.20 -8.33
N VAL A 631 7.96 0.28 -9.31
CA VAL A 631 8.78 -0.94 -9.25
C VAL A 631 10.25 -0.59 -9.17
N SER A 632 10.73 0.31 -10.04
CA SER A 632 12.13 0.76 -10.09
C SER A 632 12.56 1.31 -8.74
N MET A 633 11.82 2.27 -8.21
CA MET A 633 12.15 2.93 -6.94
C MET A 633 12.13 1.95 -5.76
N THR A 634 11.11 1.11 -5.68
CA THR A 634 10.93 0.21 -4.53
C THR A 634 11.98 -0.91 -4.52
N ALA A 635 12.21 -1.55 -5.66
CA ALA A 635 13.20 -2.63 -5.77
C ALA A 635 14.63 -2.12 -5.62
N GLY A 636 14.95 -0.96 -6.24
CA GLY A 636 16.27 -0.34 -6.14
C GLY A 636 16.60 0.10 -4.71
N GLY A 637 15.66 0.77 -4.05
CA GLY A 637 15.81 1.17 -2.65
C GLY A 637 15.97 -0.02 -1.71
N GLY A 638 15.19 -1.10 -1.92
CA GLY A 638 15.33 -2.34 -1.18
C GLY A 638 16.67 -3.05 -1.40
N ALA A 639 17.22 -2.96 -2.63
CA ALA A 639 18.54 -3.52 -2.93
C ALA A 639 19.65 -2.76 -2.21
N TRP A 640 19.59 -1.42 -2.12
CA TRP A 640 20.56 -0.61 -1.35
C TRP A 640 20.52 -0.92 0.14
N ASP A 641 19.34 -0.95 0.76
CA ASP A 641 19.18 -1.24 2.17
C ASP A 641 19.74 -2.62 2.53
N ASN A 642 19.36 -3.65 1.78
CA ASN A 642 19.84 -4.99 2.03
C ASN A 642 21.32 -5.19 1.65
N ALA A 643 21.89 -4.39 0.74
CA ALA A 643 23.34 -4.35 0.49
C ALA A 643 24.10 -3.80 1.70
N LYS A 644 23.57 -2.76 2.38
CA LYS A 644 24.11 -2.25 3.66
C LYS A 644 24.13 -3.38 4.71
N LYS A 645 22.99 -4.07 4.91
CA LYS A 645 22.86 -5.17 5.88
C LYS A 645 23.78 -6.34 5.54
N TYR A 646 23.92 -6.70 4.26
CA TYR A 646 24.86 -7.74 3.82
C TYR A 646 26.32 -7.43 4.19
N ILE A 647 26.71 -6.14 4.16
CA ILE A 647 28.03 -5.71 4.60
C ILE A 647 28.11 -5.75 6.14
N GLU A 648 27.09 -5.29 6.85
CA GLU A 648 27.02 -5.31 8.31
C GLU A 648 27.14 -6.72 8.89
N ASP A 649 26.66 -7.75 8.17
CA ASP A 649 26.82 -9.18 8.48
C ASP A 649 28.26 -9.71 8.34
N GLY A 650 29.25 -8.82 8.14
CA GLY A 650 30.67 -9.14 8.12
C GLY A 650 31.28 -9.31 6.75
N LYS A 651 30.52 -9.03 5.66
CA LYS A 651 31.06 -9.04 4.30
C LYS A 651 31.79 -7.73 4.00
N PHE A 652 32.77 -7.77 3.08
CA PHE A 652 33.51 -6.58 2.62
C PHE A 652 34.06 -5.67 3.73
N GLY A 653 34.50 -6.27 4.85
CA GLY A 653 35.07 -5.55 6.00
C GLY A 653 34.10 -5.25 7.14
N GLY A 654 32.82 -5.54 6.98
CA GLY A 654 31.81 -5.44 8.02
C GLY A 654 31.45 -4.01 8.42
N LYS A 655 30.73 -3.89 9.53
CA LYS A 655 30.23 -2.62 10.07
C LYS A 655 31.38 -1.66 10.39
N GLY A 656 31.30 -0.41 9.93
CA GLY A 656 32.31 0.63 10.12
C GLY A 656 33.42 0.68 9.05
N SER A 657 33.48 -0.28 8.10
CA SER A 657 34.42 -0.26 6.96
C SER A 657 34.08 0.85 5.97
N GLU A 658 35.02 1.18 5.05
CA GLU A 658 34.74 2.15 3.97
C GLU A 658 33.61 1.64 3.03
N ALA A 659 33.54 0.33 2.78
CA ALA A 659 32.44 -0.27 2.05
C ALA A 659 31.09 -0.06 2.78
N HIS A 660 31.06 -0.19 4.10
CA HIS A 660 29.85 0.10 4.89
C HIS A 660 29.44 1.57 4.77
N LYS A 661 30.37 2.51 4.85
CA LYS A 661 30.06 3.95 4.69
C LYS A 661 29.49 4.26 3.30
N ALA A 662 30.03 3.63 2.26
CA ALA A 662 29.53 3.76 0.91
C ALA A 662 28.12 3.17 0.77
N ALA A 663 27.85 2.02 1.40
CA ALA A 663 26.53 1.38 1.41
C ALA A 663 25.50 2.23 2.18
N VAL A 664 25.87 2.86 3.30
CA VAL A 664 25.01 3.82 4.03
C VAL A 664 24.62 5.00 3.13
N THR A 665 25.55 5.51 2.29
CA THR A 665 25.21 6.56 1.32
C THR A 665 24.17 6.08 0.30
N GLY A 666 24.32 4.86 -0.22
CA GLY A 666 23.34 4.29 -1.14
C GLY A 666 21.96 4.07 -0.50
N ASP A 667 21.94 3.58 0.73
CA ASP A 667 20.71 3.40 1.51
C ASP A 667 20.02 4.75 1.78
N THR A 668 20.76 5.79 2.14
CA THR A 668 20.23 7.16 2.28
C THR A 668 19.56 7.69 1.00
N VAL A 669 20.08 7.32 -0.18
CA VAL A 669 19.42 7.61 -1.47
C VAL A 669 18.21 6.68 -1.69
N GLY A 670 18.35 5.42 -1.33
CA GLY A 670 17.34 4.38 -1.49
C GLY A 670 16.11 4.55 -0.60
N ASP A 671 16.27 5.12 0.59
CA ASP A 671 15.20 5.32 1.56
C ASP A 671 14.01 6.12 1.03
N PRO A 672 14.18 7.34 0.52
CA PRO A 672 13.06 8.06 -0.08
C PRO A 672 12.51 7.37 -1.33
N TYR A 673 13.34 6.57 -2.05
CA TYR A 673 12.89 5.75 -3.17
C TYR A 673 11.90 4.68 -2.72
N LYS A 674 12.32 3.78 -1.79
CA LYS A 674 11.56 2.58 -1.43
C LYS A 674 10.38 2.83 -0.50
N ASP A 675 10.44 3.89 0.32
CA ASP A 675 9.49 4.10 1.42
C ASP A 675 8.63 5.37 1.29
N THR A 676 8.97 6.29 0.37
CA THR A 676 8.19 7.51 0.14
C THR A 676 7.71 7.60 -1.31
N ALA A 677 8.61 7.91 -2.25
CA ALA A 677 8.24 8.24 -3.62
C ALA A 677 7.66 7.02 -4.36
N GLY A 678 8.35 5.88 -4.35
CA GLY A 678 7.92 4.66 -5.03
C GLY A 678 6.52 4.19 -4.59
N PRO A 679 6.32 3.91 -3.29
CA PRO A 679 5.02 3.45 -2.82
C PRO A 679 3.90 4.48 -2.95
N ALA A 680 4.18 5.78 -2.86
CA ALA A 680 3.16 6.81 -2.99
C ALA A 680 2.65 6.99 -4.44
N VAL A 681 3.37 6.45 -5.44
CA VAL A 681 2.87 6.37 -6.82
C VAL A 681 1.64 5.44 -6.92
N ASN A 682 1.50 4.42 -6.06
CA ASN A 682 0.34 3.52 -6.07
C ASN A 682 -0.99 4.27 -5.86
N PRO A 683 -1.21 4.99 -4.75
CA PRO A 683 -2.43 5.78 -4.59
C PRO A 683 -2.55 6.89 -5.65
N MET A 684 -1.44 7.47 -6.13
CA MET A 684 -1.47 8.44 -7.20
C MET A 684 -2.13 7.88 -8.47
N ILE A 685 -1.74 6.68 -8.93
CA ILE A 685 -2.31 6.05 -10.12
C ILE A 685 -3.82 5.84 -9.93
N LYS A 686 -4.24 5.29 -8.79
CA LYS A 686 -5.63 4.95 -8.51
C LYS A 686 -6.52 6.19 -8.41
N ILE A 687 -6.09 7.18 -7.62
CA ILE A 687 -6.89 8.40 -7.41
C ILE A 687 -7.08 9.19 -8.71
N THR A 688 -6.06 9.22 -9.59
CA THR A 688 -6.18 9.86 -10.90
C THR A 688 -7.28 9.20 -11.74
N ASN A 689 -7.33 7.86 -11.75
CA ASN A 689 -8.34 7.10 -12.47
C ASN A 689 -9.75 7.27 -11.87
N ILE A 690 -9.88 7.25 -10.54
CA ILE A 690 -11.17 7.43 -9.87
C ILE A 690 -11.72 8.84 -10.09
N VAL A 691 -10.88 9.86 -10.01
CA VAL A 691 -11.29 11.25 -10.28
C VAL A 691 -11.77 11.41 -11.72
N ALA A 692 -11.14 10.73 -12.67
CA ALA A 692 -11.59 10.75 -14.07
C ALA A 692 -12.97 10.08 -14.26
N LEU A 693 -13.25 8.98 -13.53
CA LEU A 693 -14.58 8.35 -13.52
C LEU A 693 -15.65 9.30 -12.94
N LEU A 694 -15.37 9.93 -11.80
CA LEU A 694 -16.29 10.90 -11.20
C LEU A 694 -16.48 12.13 -12.11
N LEU A 695 -15.40 12.63 -12.71
CA LEU A 695 -15.47 13.73 -13.67
C LEU A 695 -16.35 13.36 -14.86
N LEU A 696 -16.22 12.15 -15.39
CA LEU A 696 -17.02 11.65 -16.50
C LEU A 696 -18.52 11.63 -16.16
N ALA A 697 -18.89 11.15 -14.96
CA ALA A 697 -20.28 11.13 -14.51
C ALA A 697 -20.87 12.57 -14.39
N VAL A 698 -20.11 13.53 -13.85
CA VAL A 698 -20.52 14.95 -13.79
C VAL A 698 -20.71 15.52 -15.21
N ILE A 699 -19.83 15.22 -16.15
CA ILE A 699 -19.91 15.69 -17.53
C ILE A 699 -21.13 15.09 -18.23
N ALA A 700 -21.45 13.82 -17.97
CA ALA A 700 -22.63 13.14 -18.50
C ALA A 700 -23.95 13.71 -17.98
N GLY A 701 -23.92 14.37 -16.83
CA GLY A 701 -25.08 14.99 -16.18
C GLY A 701 -25.74 14.13 -15.10
N HIS A 702 -24.97 13.17 -14.55
CA HIS A 702 -25.37 12.26 -13.48
C HIS A 702 -24.73 12.60 -12.14
#